data_f44a743de6bd6bfde1fb72b43441cc94
#
_entry.id   f44a743de6bd6bfde1fb72b43441cc94
#
_cell.length_a   1.000
_cell.length_b   1.000
_cell.length_c   1.000
_cell.angle_alpha   90.00
_cell.angle_beta   90.00
_cell.angle_gamma   90.00
#
_symmetry.space_group_name_H-M   'P 1'
#
loop_
_entity.id
_entity.type
_entity.pdbx_description
1 polymer ?
#
loop_
_entity_poly.entity_id
_entity_poly.type
_entity_poly.pdbx_seq_one_letter_code
_entity_poly.pdbx_strand_id
1 'polypeptide(L)'
;MQAVSSTLSGNIRVILIDNPPVNATSQAVRAGLLQAMEQAGADGATQAIVIACAGATFVAGADIKEFGKPPVDPHLSDVIHAIESSDKPVVAAIHGLALGGGLELALGCHYRVVDAQARLGLPESTLGIIPGAGGIPRLLRLAGVEKALDMAAGGKPIDAVQALEAGVADALAQEDVRGAAMAYAQRLLEQGRGARRTRELPAPACDPATFDAARDRFRASHRGQLAPQACVDVAARSVSADFDAAVTYGRERFRELVASPQARALRHAFFAERVATKPAGLPMEEAKPVRKAGVVGAGTMGTGIAMCFLNAGIPVVLVEQNEKVLASSVETIGKTYRNDVAKGRITADTQRARGEALMPTLQYESLHDCDLVVEAVFEDMGVKQQVLASIEENLRPDALIATNTSFLDIDALAAGLRRPENVVGMHFFSPAHIMKLLENVRGKRSAPRALATAQALGKRLGKVAVMVGVSDGFVGNRMLARRTRECYFMLEEGALPEQVDRVLCEFGFPMGQFQLNDLAGLDVAWRNRQSRLDRLSEREVACNILDEIVAAGRLGQKTGAGFYTYDAQRRRSVDPAISELIVRNAERRGIARRVISDEEILERCLYSMINEGARILEEGVASRPEDIDTIWLNGYGFPRFRGGPMFHADQIGAARICERIRHYASHAGAQYWTPAPLLLAQARDGGAFHGR
;
A
#
# COMPACT_ATOMS: atom_id res chain seq x y z
N MET A 1 24.54 -8.59 -23.76
CA MET A 1 25.47 -7.55 -23.28
C MET A 1 26.00 -7.94 -21.91
N GLN A 2 27.24 -7.62 -21.61
CA GLN A 2 27.84 -7.89 -20.30
C GLN A 2 27.24 -6.90 -19.28
N ALA A 3 26.73 -7.40 -18.16
CA ALA A 3 26.01 -6.58 -17.17
C ALA A 3 26.93 -5.57 -16.43
N VAL A 4 28.24 -5.76 -16.50
CA VAL A 4 29.26 -4.89 -15.90
C VAL A 4 30.42 -4.72 -16.90
N SER A 5 30.83 -3.49 -17.13
CA SER A 5 31.98 -3.14 -17.95
C SER A 5 32.97 -2.28 -17.18
N SER A 6 34.22 -2.24 -17.59
CA SER A 6 35.28 -1.50 -16.91
C SER A 6 36.16 -0.77 -17.93
N THR A 7 36.39 0.53 -17.70
CA THR A 7 37.17 1.39 -18.59
C THR A 7 38.09 2.28 -17.76
N LEU A 8 39.36 2.40 -18.18
CA LEU A 8 40.31 3.32 -17.56
C LEU A 8 40.23 4.69 -18.23
N SER A 9 40.07 5.74 -17.44
CA SER A 9 40.05 7.14 -17.87
C SER A 9 41.12 7.92 -17.09
N GLY A 10 42.26 8.20 -17.73
CA GLY A 10 43.42 8.70 -17.00
C GLY A 10 43.93 7.65 -16.01
N ASN A 11 43.95 7.97 -14.74
CA ASN A 11 44.30 7.10 -13.62
C ASN A 11 43.07 6.61 -12.81
N ILE A 12 41.86 6.88 -13.30
CA ILE A 12 40.60 6.50 -12.64
C ILE A 12 39.94 5.38 -13.47
N ARG A 13 39.67 4.26 -12.84
CA ARG A 13 38.90 3.19 -13.44
C ARG A 13 37.43 3.34 -13.17
N VAL A 14 36.64 3.42 -14.23
CA VAL A 14 35.16 3.49 -14.16
C VAL A 14 34.60 2.09 -14.37
N ILE A 15 33.93 1.55 -13.38
CA ILE A 15 33.15 0.30 -13.44
C ILE A 15 31.69 0.70 -13.65
N LEU A 16 31.12 0.31 -14.81
CA LEU A 16 29.76 0.66 -15.19
C LEU A 16 28.86 -0.58 -15.09
N ILE A 17 27.81 -0.50 -14.30
CA ILE A 17 26.72 -1.48 -14.23
C ILE A 17 25.65 -1.10 -15.26
N ASP A 18 25.28 -2.03 -16.15
CA ASP A 18 24.20 -1.87 -17.13
C ASP A 18 23.34 -3.14 -17.15
N ASN A 19 22.36 -3.18 -16.25
CA ASN A 19 21.43 -4.31 -16.06
C ASN A 19 19.97 -3.81 -16.00
N PRO A 20 19.40 -3.40 -17.15
CA PRO A 20 18.06 -2.85 -17.19
C PRO A 20 16.99 -3.84 -16.70
N PRO A 21 15.84 -3.32 -16.20
CA PRO A 21 15.46 -1.89 -16.18
C PRO A 21 15.93 -1.11 -14.94
N VAL A 22 16.43 -1.75 -13.87
CA VAL A 22 16.65 -1.12 -12.56
C VAL A 22 18.02 -1.45 -11.93
N ASN A 23 18.91 -2.02 -12.68
CA ASN A 23 20.26 -2.41 -12.24
C ASN A 23 20.29 -3.32 -11.00
N ALA A 24 19.30 -4.23 -10.88
CA ALA A 24 19.23 -5.15 -9.75
C ALA A 24 20.54 -5.95 -9.60
N THR A 25 20.95 -6.23 -8.34
CA THR A 25 22.18 -6.99 -8.04
C THR A 25 21.99 -8.50 -8.32
N SER A 26 21.68 -8.82 -9.59
CA SER A 26 21.63 -10.20 -10.08
C SER A 26 22.98 -10.90 -9.97
N GLN A 27 23.00 -12.24 -10.08
CA GLN A 27 24.24 -13.00 -10.07
C GLN A 27 25.25 -12.49 -11.11
N ALA A 28 24.80 -12.15 -12.33
CA ALA A 28 25.66 -11.59 -13.37
C ALA A 28 26.29 -10.25 -12.99
N VAL A 29 25.55 -9.38 -12.32
CA VAL A 29 26.06 -8.10 -11.80
C VAL A 29 27.08 -8.34 -10.68
N ARG A 30 26.77 -9.24 -9.75
CA ARG A 30 27.68 -9.57 -8.63
C ARG A 30 29.00 -10.16 -9.13
N ALA A 31 28.93 -11.13 -10.05
CA ALA A 31 30.11 -11.74 -10.64
C ALA A 31 30.95 -10.73 -11.45
N GLY A 32 30.28 -9.90 -12.26
CA GLY A 32 30.98 -8.87 -13.05
C GLY A 32 31.63 -7.79 -12.18
N LEU A 33 30.99 -7.38 -11.08
CA LEU A 33 31.59 -6.43 -10.13
C LEU A 33 32.82 -7.01 -9.44
N LEU A 34 32.73 -8.25 -8.95
CA LEU A 34 33.87 -8.91 -8.29
C LEU A 34 35.06 -8.99 -9.24
N GLN A 35 34.84 -9.47 -10.46
CA GLN A 35 35.89 -9.56 -11.50
C GLN A 35 36.47 -8.16 -11.82
N ALA A 36 35.64 -7.14 -11.96
CA ALA A 36 36.09 -5.78 -12.25
C ALA A 36 36.91 -5.17 -11.10
N MET A 37 36.57 -5.47 -9.85
CA MET A 37 37.32 -5.05 -8.67
C MET A 37 38.69 -5.74 -8.60
N GLU A 38 38.75 -7.05 -8.87
CA GLU A 38 40.01 -7.80 -8.93
C GLU A 38 40.97 -7.24 -10.02
N GLN A 39 40.42 -7.00 -11.22
CA GLN A 39 41.16 -6.37 -12.30
C GLN A 39 41.67 -4.97 -11.95
N ALA A 40 40.81 -4.14 -11.33
CA ALA A 40 41.18 -2.80 -10.89
C ALA A 40 42.26 -2.83 -9.80
N GLY A 41 42.21 -3.81 -8.91
CA GLY A 41 43.22 -4.01 -7.87
C GLY A 41 44.58 -4.34 -8.42
N ALA A 42 44.62 -5.26 -9.39
CA ALA A 42 45.87 -5.73 -10.03
C ALA A 42 46.50 -4.74 -11.02
N ASP A 43 45.73 -3.81 -11.56
CA ASP A 43 46.20 -2.84 -12.55
C ASP A 43 46.95 -1.66 -11.90
N GLY A 44 48.25 -1.57 -12.12
CA GLY A 44 49.11 -0.49 -11.60
C GLY A 44 48.78 0.91 -12.14
N ALA A 45 48.10 1.03 -13.30
CA ALA A 45 47.68 2.31 -13.86
C ALA A 45 46.43 2.87 -13.17
N THR A 46 45.64 2.04 -12.50
CA THR A 46 44.47 2.43 -11.74
C THR A 46 44.88 2.94 -10.37
N GLN A 47 44.55 4.20 -10.05
CA GLN A 47 44.83 4.81 -8.74
C GLN A 47 43.52 5.04 -7.91
N ALA A 48 42.38 5.20 -8.58
CA ALA A 48 41.07 5.28 -7.96
C ALA A 48 40.02 4.56 -8.79
N ILE A 49 38.90 4.21 -8.19
CA ILE A 49 37.80 3.46 -8.82
C ILE A 49 36.50 4.26 -8.65
N VAL A 50 35.71 4.36 -9.72
CA VAL A 50 34.35 4.91 -9.68
C VAL A 50 33.37 3.83 -10.09
N ILE A 51 32.39 3.53 -9.24
CA ILE A 51 31.27 2.64 -9.57
C ILE A 51 30.08 3.49 -9.97
N ALA A 52 29.64 3.33 -11.24
CA ALA A 52 28.51 4.06 -11.81
C ALA A 52 27.52 3.08 -12.45
N CYS A 53 26.32 3.56 -12.75
CA CYS A 53 25.29 2.77 -13.40
C CYS A 53 24.77 3.48 -14.66
N ALA A 54 24.32 2.68 -15.63
CA ALA A 54 23.59 3.16 -16.80
C ALA A 54 22.08 3.29 -16.49
N GLY A 55 21.34 3.96 -17.38
CA GLY A 55 19.89 4.11 -17.28
C GLY A 55 19.43 5.15 -16.25
N ALA A 56 18.25 4.96 -15.71
CA ALA A 56 17.56 5.95 -14.88
C ALA A 56 17.83 5.84 -13.36
N THR A 57 18.57 4.83 -12.92
CA THR A 57 18.79 4.56 -11.49
C THR A 57 20.15 3.93 -11.23
N PHE A 58 20.66 4.15 -10.04
CA PHE A 58 21.86 3.44 -9.59
C PHE A 58 21.56 1.94 -9.46
N VAL A 59 21.13 1.47 -8.30
CA VAL A 59 20.74 0.06 -8.07
C VAL A 59 19.50 0.05 -7.19
N ALA A 60 18.38 -0.45 -7.72
CA ALA A 60 17.11 -0.44 -7.00
C ALA A 60 16.90 -1.62 -6.04
N GLY A 61 17.92 -2.43 -5.80
CA GLY A 61 17.90 -3.53 -4.83
C GLY A 61 18.39 -4.85 -5.38
N ALA A 62 18.18 -5.92 -4.61
CA ALA A 62 18.45 -7.29 -5.01
C ALA A 62 17.50 -7.75 -6.12
N ASP A 63 17.91 -8.74 -6.92
CA ASP A 63 17.01 -9.36 -7.88
C ASP A 63 15.97 -10.22 -7.14
N ILE A 64 14.74 -9.70 -7.11
CA ILE A 64 13.62 -10.36 -6.42
C ILE A 64 13.31 -11.74 -7.01
N LYS A 65 13.69 -12.01 -8.26
CA LYS A 65 13.53 -13.32 -8.93
C LYS A 65 14.42 -14.41 -8.34
N GLU A 66 15.45 -14.02 -7.60
CA GLU A 66 16.34 -14.94 -6.89
C GLU A 66 15.79 -15.36 -5.51
N PHE A 67 14.81 -14.62 -4.96
CA PHE A 67 14.22 -14.97 -3.66
C PHE A 67 13.49 -16.31 -3.72
N GLY A 68 13.79 -17.18 -2.74
CA GLY A 68 13.21 -18.53 -2.64
C GLY A 68 13.92 -19.59 -3.50
N LYS A 69 14.96 -19.20 -4.24
CA LYS A 69 15.86 -20.12 -4.95
C LYS A 69 17.12 -20.37 -4.12
N PRO A 70 17.83 -21.49 -4.37
CA PRO A 70 19.15 -21.69 -3.79
C PRO A 70 20.07 -20.51 -4.12
N PRO A 71 20.84 -20.00 -3.15
CA PRO A 71 21.76 -18.90 -3.37
C PRO A 71 22.87 -19.32 -4.35
N VAL A 72 23.29 -18.38 -5.22
CA VAL A 72 24.35 -18.60 -6.22
C VAL A 72 25.47 -17.58 -5.98
N ASP A 73 26.71 -18.07 -5.93
CA ASP A 73 27.91 -17.26 -5.76
C ASP A 73 28.20 -16.37 -6.99
N PRO A 74 28.90 -15.23 -6.77
CA PRO A 74 29.24 -14.65 -5.48
C PRO A 74 28.04 -14.03 -4.78
N HIS A 75 28.05 -14.03 -3.46
CA HIS A 75 27.06 -13.31 -2.68
C HIS A 75 27.32 -11.79 -2.72
N LEU A 76 26.27 -10.97 -2.50
CA LEU A 76 26.44 -9.52 -2.45
C LEU A 76 27.44 -9.08 -1.36
N SER A 77 27.48 -9.76 -0.24
CA SER A 77 28.46 -9.52 0.82
C SER A 77 29.91 -9.71 0.39
N ASP A 78 30.17 -10.65 -0.54
CA ASP A 78 31.53 -10.91 -1.01
C ASP A 78 31.98 -9.77 -1.93
N VAL A 79 31.06 -9.27 -2.77
CA VAL A 79 31.30 -8.09 -3.62
C VAL A 79 31.54 -6.84 -2.77
N ILE A 80 30.71 -6.60 -1.74
CA ILE A 80 30.86 -5.47 -0.82
C ILE A 80 32.19 -5.57 -0.06
N HIS A 81 32.58 -6.77 0.36
CA HIS A 81 33.87 -6.99 1.00
C HIS A 81 35.05 -6.67 0.05
N ALA A 82 34.99 -7.10 -1.20
CA ALA A 82 36.03 -6.81 -2.20
C ALA A 82 36.13 -5.29 -2.47
N ILE A 83 35.01 -4.58 -2.54
CA ILE A 83 34.98 -3.12 -2.70
C ILE A 83 35.59 -2.41 -1.49
N GLU A 84 35.14 -2.74 -0.28
CA GLU A 84 35.57 -2.10 0.97
C GLU A 84 37.03 -2.41 1.33
N SER A 85 37.52 -3.59 0.94
CA SER A 85 38.91 -4.01 1.19
C SER A 85 39.91 -3.45 0.19
N SER A 86 39.46 -2.77 -0.87
CA SER A 86 40.36 -2.14 -1.84
C SER A 86 41.28 -1.13 -1.17
N ASP A 87 42.58 -1.17 -1.54
CA ASP A 87 43.54 -0.13 -1.09
C ASP A 87 43.42 1.17 -1.91
N LYS A 88 42.76 1.09 -3.08
CA LYS A 88 42.47 2.23 -3.93
C LYS A 88 41.12 2.84 -3.52
N PRO A 89 40.99 4.17 -3.42
CA PRO A 89 39.70 4.78 -3.06
C PRO A 89 38.62 4.43 -4.10
N VAL A 90 37.47 3.96 -3.60
CA VAL A 90 36.29 3.61 -4.42
C VAL A 90 35.18 4.63 -4.14
N VAL A 91 34.68 5.26 -5.21
CA VAL A 91 33.63 6.27 -5.15
C VAL A 91 32.37 5.74 -5.84
N ALA A 92 31.23 5.72 -5.16
CA ALA A 92 29.94 5.45 -5.77
C ALA A 92 29.36 6.72 -6.40
N ALA A 93 28.95 6.64 -7.68
CA ALA A 93 28.25 7.71 -8.41
C ALA A 93 26.74 7.40 -8.44
N ILE A 94 25.98 7.97 -7.52
CA ILE A 94 24.59 7.57 -7.23
C ILE A 94 23.60 8.54 -7.88
N HIS A 95 22.78 8.07 -8.82
CA HIS A 95 21.62 8.78 -9.37
C HIS A 95 20.34 7.96 -9.21
N GLY A 96 19.20 8.64 -9.23
CA GLY A 96 17.90 7.99 -9.08
C GLY A 96 17.77 7.20 -7.78
N LEU A 97 17.65 5.89 -7.83
CA LEU A 97 17.41 5.04 -6.66
C LEU A 97 18.66 4.24 -6.26
N ALA A 98 19.02 4.30 -4.97
CA ALA A 98 19.95 3.36 -4.33
C ALA A 98 19.20 2.71 -3.15
N LEU A 99 18.58 1.54 -3.39
CA LEU A 99 17.68 0.91 -2.42
C LEU A 99 18.15 -0.50 -2.06
N GLY A 100 17.98 -0.89 -0.79
CA GLY A 100 18.30 -2.22 -0.31
C GLY A 100 19.73 -2.61 -0.62
N GLY A 101 19.93 -3.77 -1.24
CA GLY A 101 21.24 -4.23 -1.67
C GLY A 101 22.04 -3.23 -2.51
N GLY A 102 21.36 -2.28 -3.19
CA GLY A 102 22.01 -1.19 -3.93
C GLY A 102 22.59 -0.13 -3.00
N LEU A 103 21.90 0.21 -1.92
CA LEU A 103 22.49 1.05 -0.89
C LEU A 103 23.57 0.30 -0.11
N GLU A 104 23.40 -1.00 0.18
CA GLU A 104 24.43 -1.81 0.82
C GLU A 104 25.74 -1.81 0.01
N LEU A 105 25.62 -1.94 -1.34
CA LEU A 105 26.77 -1.81 -2.26
C LEU A 105 27.44 -0.44 -2.14
N ALA A 106 26.65 0.65 -2.16
CA ALA A 106 27.16 2.01 -2.04
C ALA A 106 27.80 2.28 -0.68
N LEU A 107 27.26 1.72 0.42
CA LEU A 107 27.83 1.81 1.77
C LEU A 107 29.16 1.05 1.90
N GLY A 108 29.40 0.05 1.05
CA GLY A 108 30.70 -0.64 0.93
C GLY A 108 31.75 0.19 0.18
N CYS A 109 31.36 1.17 -0.65
CA CYS A 109 32.28 2.10 -1.26
C CYS A 109 32.86 3.06 -0.21
N HIS A 110 34.08 3.54 -0.43
CA HIS A 110 34.76 4.43 0.49
C HIS A 110 34.09 5.82 0.55
N TYR A 111 33.62 6.31 -0.61
CA TYR A 111 32.97 7.61 -0.77
C TYR A 111 31.73 7.51 -1.67
N ARG A 112 30.81 8.45 -1.55
CA ARG A 112 29.52 8.51 -2.26
C ARG A 112 29.25 9.92 -2.76
N VAL A 113 29.13 10.08 -4.07
CA VAL A 113 28.66 11.31 -4.72
C VAL A 113 27.24 11.04 -5.22
N VAL A 114 26.30 11.89 -4.86
CA VAL A 114 24.86 11.68 -5.14
C VAL A 114 24.30 12.80 -6.01
N ASP A 115 23.45 12.43 -6.94
CA ASP A 115 22.62 13.36 -7.73
C ASP A 115 21.56 14.01 -6.84
N ALA A 116 21.18 15.26 -7.13
CA ALA A 116 20.19 16.01 -6.35
C ALA A 116 18.80 15.34 -6.27
N GLN A 117 18.45 14.50 -7.24
CA GLN A 117 17.20 13.76 -7.28
C GLN A 117 17.31 12.35 -6.66
N ALA A 118 18.48 11.95 -6.21
CA ALA A 118 18.72 10.60 -5.68
C ALA A 118 17.89 10.31 -4.42
N ARG A 119 17.48 9.05 -4.30
CA ARG A 119 16.80 8.51 -3.12
C ARG A 119 17.57 7.29 -2.62
N LEU A 120 17.92 7.31 -1.34
CA LEU A 120 18.72 6.28 -0.69
C LEU A 120 17.91 5.64 0.45
N GLY A 121 17.87 4.29 0.51
CA GLY A 121 17.09 3.63 1.57
C GLY A 121 17.38 2.15 1.73
N LEU A 122 16.98 1.61 2.88
CA LEU A 122 16.98 0.18 3.21
C LEU A 122 15.55 -0.28 3.46
N PRO A 123 14.70 -0.47 2.42
CA PRO A 123 13.28 -0.75 2.57
C PRO A 123 12.95 -2.23 2.80
N GLU A 124 13.92 -3.07 3.10
CA GLU A 124 13.79 -4.53 3.23
C GLU A 124 12.72 -4.94 4.25
N SER A 125 12.53 -4.15 5.32
CA SER A 125 11.50 -4.41 6.33
C SER A 125 10.09 -4.41 5.75
N THR A 126 9.85 -3.65 4.68
CA THR A 126 8.56 -3.63 3.97
C THR A 126 8.27 -4.93 3.22
N LEU A 127 9.30 -5.75 2.98
CA LEU A 127 9.23 -7.08 2.38
C LEU A 127 9.36 -8.22 3.42
N GLY A 128 9.36 -7.86 4.72
CA GLY A 128 9.46 -8.81 5.83
C GLY A 128 10.86 -9.39 6.05
N ILE A 129 11.89 -8.76 5.52
CA ILE A 129 13.29 -9.14 5.67
C ILE A 129 14.09 -7.93 6.17
N ILE A 130 15.37 -8.10 6.43
CA ILE A 130 16.29 -7.02 6.83
C ILE A 130 17.44 -6.91 5.81
N PRO A 131 18.22 -5.81 5.78
CA PRO A 131 19.47 -5.74 5.04
C PRO A 131 20.41 -6.88 5.40
N GLY A 132 20.80 -7.68 4.42
CA GLY A 132 21.52 -8.97 4.64
C GLY A 132 23.01 -8.92 4.38
N ALA A 133 23.53 -7.84 3.77
CA ALA A 133 24.94 -7.72 3.40
C ALA A 133 25.74 -6.70 4.24
N GLY A 134 25.24 -6.39 5.44
CA GLY A 134 25.90 -5.50 6.39
C GLY A 134 25.51 -4.03 6.25
N GLY A 135 24.32 -3.74 5.70
CA GLY A 135 23.82 -2.38 5.53
C GLY A 135 23.58 -1.66 6.86
N ILE A 136 22.95 -2.31 7.84
CA ILE A 136 22.67 -1.70 9.15
C ILE A 136 23.97 -1.33 9.89
N PRO A 137 24.97 -2.22 10.06
CA PRO A 137 26.23 -1.89 10.72
C PRO A 137 26.99 -0.74 10.06
N ARG A 138 26.96 -0.63 8.71
CA ARG A 138 27.61 0.46 7.98
C ARG A 138 26.83 1.78 8.09
N LEU A 139 25.52 1.72 7.87
CA LEU A 139 24.67 2.91 7.94
C LEU A 139 24.72 3.58 9.32
N LEU A 140 24.71 2.77 10.37
CA LEU A 140 24.78 3.22 11.75
C LEU A 140 26.09 3.99 12.05
N ARG A 141 27.23 3.54 11.47
CA ARG A 141 28.54 4.23 11.61
C ARG A 141 28.61 5.55 10.85
N LEU A 142 27.82 5.70 9.80
CA LEU A 142 27.78 6.94 9.00
C LEU A 142 26.74 7.93 9.52
N ALA A 143 25.53 7.47 9.83
CA ALA A 143 24.37 8.33 10.08
C ALA A 143 23.86 8.30 11.54
N GLY A 144 24.48 7.49 12.40
CA GLY A 144 24.02 7.30 13.79
C GLY A 144 22.82 6.36 13.89
N VAL A 145 22.46 6.02 15.15
CA VAL A 145 21.48 4.96 15.47
C VAL A 145 20.07 5.31 15.00
N GLU A 146 19.59 6.51 15.30
CA GLU A 146 18.20 6.91 14.99
C GLU A 146 17.92 6.89 13.50
N LYS A 147 18.81 7.54 12.71
CA LYS A 147 18.66 7.60 11.25
C LYS A 147 18.76 6.20 10.62
N ALA A 148 19.69 5.37 11.09
CA ALA A 148 19.83 3.99 10.61
C ALA A 148 18.56 3.17 10.88
N LEU A 149 17.95 3.31 12.06
CA LEU A 149 16.70 2.65 12.40
C LEU A 149 15.52 3.17 11.60
N ASP A 150 15.40 4.48 11.38
CA ASP A 150 14.33 5.05 10.55
C ASP A 150 14.39 4.55 9.10
N MET A 151 15.61 4.40 8.56
CA MET A 151 15.81 3.89 7.21
C MET A 151 15.61 2.37 7.10
N ALA A 152 16.10 1.59 8.05
CA ALA A 152 16.06 0.12 7.97
C ALA A 152 14.79 -0.48 8.57
N ALA A 153 14.43 -0.13 9.81
CA ALA A 153 13.22 -0.63 10.47
C ALA A 153 11.95 0.07 9.97
N GLY A 154 12.02 1.38 9.74
CA GLY A 154 10.93 2.17 9.17
C GLY A 154 10.79 2.06 7.66
N GLY A 155 11.81 1.55 6.95
CA GLY A 155 11.81 1.36 5.50
C GLY A 155 11.70 2.65 4.68
N LYS A 156 12.02 3.82 5.25
CA LYS A 156 11.82 5.13 4.60
C LYS A 156 13.10 5.60 3.92
N PRO A 157 13.09 5.80 2.58
CA PRO A 157 14.20 6.41 1.88
C PRO A 157 14.38 7.88 2.28
N ILE A 158 15.64 8.33 2.24
CA ILE A 158 16.03 9.74 2.38
C ILE A 158 16.38 10.34 1.02
N ASP A 159 16.28 11.66 0.87
CA ASP A 159 16.73 12.38 -0.31
C ASP A 159 18.23 12.71 -0.24
N ALA A 160 18.76 13.29 -1.33
CA ALA A 160 20.17 13.58 -1.46
C ALA A 160 20.69 14.61 -0.42
N VAL A 161 19.88 15.62 -0.08
CA VAL A 161 20.23 16.62 0.92
C VAL A 161 20.29 15.98 2.31
N GLN A 162 19.28 15.21 2.66
CA GLN A 162 19.24 14.45 3.91
C GLN A 162 20.40 13.44 4.01
N ALA A 163 20.78 12.83 2.88
CA ALA A 163 21.91 11.90 2.83
C ALA A 163 23.25 12.59 3.09
N LEU A 164 23.45 13.81 2.55
CA LEU A 164 24.63 14.63 2.82
C LEU A 164 24.69 15.07 4.28
N GLU A 165 23.59 15.61 4.81
CA GLU A 165 23.47 16.04 6.21
C GLU A 165 23.73 14.90 7.21
N ALA A 166 23.26 13.70 6.87
CA ALA A 166 23.42 12.50 7.71
C ALA A 166 24.80 11.82 7.55
N GLY A 167 25.70 12.32 6.68
CA GLY A 167 27.00 11.69 6.40
C GLY A 167 26.92 10.39 5.58
N VAL A 168 25.77 10.05 5.05
CA VAL A 168 25.58 8.91 4.13
C VAL A 168 26.15 9.23 2.75
N ALA A 169 26.13 10.50 2.33
CA ALA A 169 26.77 11.00 1.12
C ALA A 169 27.91 11.95 1.47
N ASP A 170 28.90 12.07 0.57
CA ASP A 170 30.10 12.91 0.74
C ASP A 170 30.05 14.18 -0.13
N ALA A 171 29.28 14.16 -1.23
CA ALA A 171 29.10 15.32 -2.10
C ALA A 171 27.79 15.21 -2.91
N LEU A 172 27.25 16.39 -3.29
CA LEU A 172 26.13 16.51 -4.23
C LEU A 172 26.67 16.83 -5.64
N ALA A 173 26.13 16.16 -6.65
CA ALA A 173 26.32 16.49 -8.05
C ALA A 173 25.11 17.31 -8.55
N GLN A 174 25.38 18.32 -9.40
CA GLN A 174 24.31 19.15 -9.96
C GLN A 174 23.72 18.57 -11.24
N GLU A 175 24.53 17.95 -12.10
CA GLU A 175 24.09 17.36 -13.38
C GLU A 175 24.74 15.99 -13.62
N ASP A 176 25.98 15.90 -14.10
CA ASP A 176 26.66 14.64 -14.38
C ASP A 176 27.26 14.02 -13.12
N VAL A 177 26.54 13.12 -12.47
CA VAL A 177 27.00 12.45 -11.25
C VAL A 177 28.26 11.60 -11.50
N ARG A 178 28.41 11.00 -12.68
CA ARG A 178 29.61 10.20 -13.03
C ARG A 178 30.83 11.08 -13.18
N GLY A 179 30.72 12.18 -13.92
CA GLY A 179 31.79 13.16 -14.04
C GLY A 179 32.13 13.80 -12.70
N ALA A 180 31.13 14.11 -11.87
CA ALA A 180 31.32 14.64 -10.52
C ALA A 180 32.05 13.63 -9.59
N ALA A 181 31.74 12.33 -9.69
CA ALA A 181 32.41 11.28 -8.92
C ALA A 181 33.85 11.07 -9.38
N MET A 182 34.14 11.16 -10.69
CA MET A 182 35.50 11.12 -11.22
C MET A 182 36.32 12.34 -10.73
N ALA A 183 35.74 13.53 -10.80
CA ALA A 183 36.41 14.74 -10.28
C ALA A 183 36.62 14.65 -8.74
N TYR A 184 35.69 14.04 -8.03
CA TYR A 184 35.84 13.77 -6.59
C TYR A 184 36.99 12.79 -6.33
N ALA A 185 37.05 11.68 -7.07
CA ALA A 185 38.13 10.70 -6.98
C ALA A 185 39.50 11.34 -7.29
N GLN A 186 39.59 12.21 -8.31
CA GLN A 186 40.80 12.91 -8.64
C GLN A 186 41.26 13.84 -7.48
N ARG A 187 40.33 14.59 -6.86
CA ARG A 187 40.63 15.40 -5.69
C ARG A 187 41.13 14.60 -4.48
N LEU A 188 40.59 13.37 -4.27
CA LEU A 188 41.09 12.49 -3.21
C LEU A 188 42.57 12.14 -3.45
N LEU A 189 42.94 11.81 -4.68
CA LEU A 189 44.33 11.51 -5.04
C LEU A 189 45.26 12.71 -4.85
N GLU A 190 44.84 13.88 -5.30
CA GLU A 190 45.60 15.15 -5.14
C GLU A 190 45.81 15.51 -3.66
N GLN A 191 44.84 15.20 -2.80
CA GLN A 191 44.89 15.42 -1.35
C GLN A 191 45.59 14.29 -0.57
N GLY A 192 46.09 13.25 -1.26
CA GLY A 192 46.67 12.08 -0.61
C GLY A 192 45.68 11.29 0.28
N ARG A 193 44.36 11.41 0.02
CA ARG A 193 43.32 10.72 0.77
C ARG A 193 43.06 9.33 0.19
N GLY A 194 43.36 8.30 0.96
CA GLY A 194 43.18 6.91 0.57
C GLY A 194 41.76 6.36 0.82
N ALA A 195 41.67 5.06 0.92
CA ALA A 195 40.47 4.33 1.24
C ALA A 195 39.95 4.64 2.65
N ARG A 196 38.69 5.06 2.75
CA ARG A 196 37.97 5.25 4.02
C ARG A 196 37.00 4.08 4.21
N ARG A 197 37.42 3.05 4.89
CA ARG A 197 36.62 1.84 5.10
C ARG A 197 35.56 2.10 6.17
N THR A 198 34.28 2.02 5.81
CA THR A 198 33.16 2.26 6.75
C THR A 198 33.18 1.31 7.93
N ARG A 199 33.62 0.07 7.75
CA ARG A 199 33.75 -0.94 8.82
C ARG A 199 34.76 -0.55 9.90
N GLU A 200 35.76 0.27 9.59
CA GLU A 200 36.79 0.73 10.50
C GLU A 200 36.38 1.98 11.31
N LEU A 201 35.31 2.65 10.89
CA LEU A 201 34.77 3.77 11.66
C LEU A 201 34.25 3.28 13.01
N PRO A 202 34.40 4.08 14.07
CA PRO A 202 33.89 3.71 15.38
C PRO A 202 32.37 3.56 15.36
N ALA A 203 31.84 2.57 16.07
CA ALA A 203 30.42 2.49 16.33
C ALA A 203 30.01 3.69 17.20
N PRO A 204 28.85 4.32 16.92
CA PRO A 204 28.40 5.45 17.74
C PRO A 204 28.12 4.99 19.17
N ALA A 205 28.50 5.81 20.14
CA ALA A 205 28.08 5.61 21.52
C ALA A 205 26.55 5.79 21.61
N CYS A 206 25.87 4.84 22.24
CA CYS A 206 24.41 4.85 22.35
C CYS A 206 23.97 4.25 23.68
N ASP A 207 23.02 4.90 24.34
CA ASP A 207 22.37 4.36 25.53
C ASP A 207 21.52 3.13 25.13
N PRO A 208 21.64 1.97 25.80
CA PRO A 208 20.79 0.81 25.57
C PRO A 208 19.29 1.12 25.61
N ALA A 209 18.84 2.08 26.43
CA ALA A 209 17.46 2.54 26.49
C ALA A 209 16.92 3.07 25.15
N THR A 210 17.79 3.57 24.25
CA THR A 210 17.43 4.00 22.90
C THR A 210 16.84 2.84 22.08
N PHE A 211 17.39 1.64 22.23
CA PHE A 211 16.90 0.46 21.51
C PHE A 211 15.57 -0.05 22.08
N ASP A 212 15.35 0.07 23.38
CA ASP A 212 14.07 -0.29 24.01
C ASP A 212 12.97 0.67 23.55
N ALA A 213 13.25 1.97 23.56
CA ALA A 213 12.34 2.98 23.02
C ALA A 213 12.04 2.75 21.52
N ALA A 214 13.06 2.36 20.73
CA ALA A 214 12.89 2.01 19.32
C ALA A 214 12.02 0.75 19.15
N ARG A 215 12.22 -0.30 19.96
CA ARG A 215 11.38 -1.51 19.95
C ARG A 215 9.93 -1.17 20.19
N ASP A 216 9.63 -0.33 21.19
CA ASP A 216 8.27 0.08 21.52
C ASP A 216 7.65 0.92 20.39
N ARG A 217 8.40 1.88 19.86
CA ARG A 217 7.97 2.69 18.70
C ARG A 217 7.62 1.83 17.49
N PHE A 218 8.49 0.88 17.13
CA PHE A 218 8.24 0.02 15.97
C PHE A 218 7.20 -1.06 16.26
N ARG A 219 7.05 -1.53 17.49
CA ARG A 219 5.96 -2.42 17.89
C ARG A 219 4.60 -1.72 17.76
N ALA A 220 4.52 -0.45 18.10
CA ALA A 220 3.30 0.34 17.96
C ALA A 220 2.97 0.64 16.51
N SER A 221 3.96 1.05 15.68
CA SER A 221 3.77 1.48 14.29
C SER A 221 3.72 0.32 13.29
N HIS A 222 4.35 -0.82 13.58
CA HIS A 222 4.44 -2.02 12.73
C HIS A 222 3.94 -3.25 13.49
N ARG A 223 2.72 -3.12 14.03
CA ARG A 223 2.11 -4.13 14.90
C ARG A 223 2.16 -5.52 14.25
N GLY A 224 2.68 -6.51 14.97
CA GLY A 224 2.77 -7.91 14.54
C GLY A 224 3.86 -8.23 13.50
N GLN A 225 4.64 -7.24 13.04
CA GLN A 225 5.71 -7.47 12.05
C GLN A 225 7.03 -7.83 12.74
N LEU A 226 7.75 -8.81 12.18
CA LEU A 226 9.02 -9.33 12.73
C LEU A 226 10.23 -8.50 12.28
N ALA A 227 10.27 -8.11 11.01
CA ALA A 227 11.45 -7.49 10.41
C ALA A 227 11.87 -6.16 11.06
N PRO A 228 10.96 -5.22 11.42
CA PRO A 228 11.35 -3.99 12.11
C PRO A 228 12.03 -4.26 13.45
N GLN A 229 11.56 -5.26 14.22
CA GLN A 229 12.18 -5.64 15.49
C GLN A 229 13.58 -6.22 15.26
N ALA A 230 13.73 -7.09 14.27
CA ALA A 230 15.02 -7.66 13.90
C ALA A 230 16.03 -6.59 13.47
N CYS A 231 15.59 -5.51 12.77
CA CYS A 231 16.46 -4.36 12.47
C CYS A 231 16.98 -3.69 13.74
N VAL A 232 16.13 -3.52 14.76
CA VAL A 232 16.55 -2.94 16.06
C VAL A 232 17.56 -3.85 16.75
N ASP A 233 17.34 -5.17 16.73
CA ASP A 233 18.26 -6.14 17.35
C ASP A 233 19.64 -6.14 16.67
N VAL A 234 19.68 -6.09 15.32
CA VAL A 234 20.94 -5.96 14.57
C VAL A 234 21.64 -4.64 14.86
N ALA A 235 20.90 -3.53 14.98
CA ALA A 235 21.47 -2.24 15.33
C ALA A 235 22.07 -2.24 16.74
N ALA A 236 21.36 -2.80 17.72
CA ALA A 236 21.87 -2.96 19.09
C ALA A 236 23.14 -3.82 19.13
N ARG A 237 23.15 -4.93 18.39
CA ARG A 237 24.34 -5.80 18.26
C ARG A 237 25.51 -5.06 17.60
N SER A 238 25.23 -4.18 16.62
CA SER A 238 26.26 -3.41 15.89
C SER A 238 26.96 -2.34 16.73
N VAL A 239 26.36 -1.92 17.84
CA VAL A 239 26.97 -1.01 18.83
C VAL A 239 27.75 -1.78 19.90
N SER A 240 27.29 -2.96 20.29
CA SER A 240 27.84 -3.73 21.44
C SER A 240 28.88 -4.78 21.06
N ALA A 241 29.05 -5.13 19.78
CA ALA A 241 29.99 -6.15 19.30
C ALA A 241 30.91 -5.59 18.21
N ASP A 242 31.93 -6.38 17.85
CA ASP A 242 32.75 -6.07 16.67
C ASP A 242 31.92 -6.11 15.38
N PHE A 243 32.46 -5.48 14.31
CA PHE A 243 31.75 -5.33 13.05
C PHE A 243 31.38 -6.67 12.40
N ASP A 244 32.29 -7.63 12.39
CA ASP A 244 32.08 -8.92 11.69
C ASP A 244 31.07 -9.79 12.44
N ALA A 245 31.08 -9.75 13.77
CA ALA A 245 30.07 -10.41 14.60
C ALA A 245 28.68 -9.81 14.37
N ALA A 246 28.58 -8.49 14.23
CA ALA A 246 27.30 -7.82 13.92
C ALA A 246 26.78 -8.15 12.52
N VAL A 247 27.67 -8.20 11.52
CA VAL A 247 27.30 -8.61 10.14
C VAL A 247 26.87 -10.06 10.09
N THR A 248 27.58 -10.96 10.80
CA THR A 248 27.23 -12.38 10.88
C THR A 248 25.87 -12.56 11.51
N TYR A 249 25.60 -11.91 12.65
CA TYR A 249 24.29 -11.92 13.31
C TYR A 249 23.18 -11.41 12.36
N GLY A 250 23.41 -10.28 11.67
CA GLY A 250 22.46 -9.74 10.71
C GLY A 250 22.14 -10.72 9.58
N ARG A 251 23.16 -11.47 9.06
CA ARG A 251 22.97 -12.48 8.02
C ARG A 251 22.16 -13.68 8.51
N GLU A 252 22.34 -14.11 9.75
CA GLU A 252 21.54 -15.19 10.37
C GLU A 252 20.08 -14.76 10.48
N ARG A 253 19.82 -13.56 11.03
CA ARG A 253 18.47 -13.00 11.14
C ARG A 253 17.80 -12.82 9.77
N PHE A 254 18.55 -12.39 8.76
CA PHE A 254 18.05 -12.30 7.37
C PHE A 254 17.57 -13.66 6.85
N ARG A 255 18.36 -14.74 7.04
CA ARG A 255 18.00 -16.10 6.58
C ARG A 255 16.73 -16.61 7.26
N GLU A 256 16.61 -16.42 8.56
CA GLU A 256 15.40 -16.79 9.31
C GLU A 256 14.15 -16.05 8.79
N LEU A 257 14.27 -14.74 8.56
CA LEU A 257 13.17 -13.93 8.07
C LEU A 257 12.77 -14.27 6.63
N VAL A 258 13.71 -14.49 5.73
CA VAL A 258 13.42 -14.92 4.33
C VAL A 258 12.55 -16.17 4.29
N ALA A 259 12.79 -17.12 5.19
CA ALA A 259 12.02 -18.36 5.29
C ALA A 259 10.64 -18.17 5.97
N SER A 260 10.42 -17.04 6.62
CA SER A 260 9.20 -16.79 7.42
C SER A 260 7.93 -16.69 6.57
N PRO A 261 6.77 -17.07 7.13
CA PRO A 261 5.48 -16.84 6.49
C PRO A 261 5.22 -15.34 6.21
N GLN A 262 5.69 -14.44 7.08
CA GLN A 262 5.51 -12.99 6.90
C GLN A 262 6.28 -12.46 5.69
N ALA A 263 7.51 -12.89 5.47
CA ALA A 263 8.26 -12.47 4.29
C ALA A 263 7.63 -12.97 2.99
N ARG A 264 7.07 -14.20 3.00
CA ARG A 264 6.30 -14.71 1.85
C ARG A 264 5.07 -13.85 1.58
N ALA A 265 4.31 -13.54 2.64
CA ALA A 265 3.09 -12.72 2.55
C ALA A 265 3.38 -11.28 2.06
N LEU A 266 4.41 -10.63 2.59
CA LEU A 266 4.78 -9.27 2.21
C LEU A 266 5.34 -9.19 0.78
N ARG A 267 6.10 -10.21 0.35
CA ARG A 267 6.52 -10.33 -1.07
C ARG A 267 5.32 -10.56 -1.98
N HIS A 268 4.40 -11.45 -1.58
CA HIS A 268 3.16 -11.64 -2.32
C HIS A 268 2.41 -10.31 -2.48
N ALA A 269 2.17 -9.58 -1.37
CA ALA A 269 1.49 -8.28 -1.40
C ALA A 269 2.16 -7.28 -2.36
N PHE A 270 3.50 -7.25 -2.39
CA PHE A 270 4.25 -6.40 -3.30
C PHE A 270 4.06 -6.76 -4.79
N PHE A 271 4.01 -8.06 -5.11
CA PHE A 271 3.79 -8.50 -6.49
C PHE A 271 2.32 -8.42 -6.89
N ALA A 272 1.39 -8.77 -5.99
CA ALA A 272 -0.04 -8.70 -6.23
C ALA A 272 -0.47 -7.29 -6.66
N GLU A 273 0.01 -6.24 -5.97
CA GLU A 273 -0.27 -4.85 -6.36
C GLU A 273 0.23 -4.52 -7.78
N ARG A 274 1.41 -5.02 -8.17
CA ARG A 274 1.96 -4.81 -9.51
C ARG A 274 1.19 -5.55 -10.59
N VAL A 275 0.67 -6.73 -10.26
CA VAL A 275 -0.16 -7.54 -11.15
C VAL A 275 -1.55 -6.92 -11.27
N ALA A 276 -2.19 -6.57 -10.16
CA ALA A 276 -3.54 -6.01 -10.12
C ALA A 276 -3.66 -4.67 -10.85
N THR A 277 -2.60 -3.84 -10.81
CA THR A 277 -2.58 -2.57 -11.55
C THR A 277 -2.35 -2.72 -13.06
N LYS A 278 -2.12 -3.95 -13.55
CA LYS A 278 -1.96 -4.28 -14.97
C LYS A 278 -3.00 -5.32 -15.38
N PRO A 279 -4.26 -4.91 -15.63
CA PRO A 279 -5.31 -5.84 -16.03
C PRO A 279 -4.96 -6.53 -17.35
N ALA A 280 -5.14 -7.86 -17.38
CA ALA A 280 -4.86 -8.66 -18.56
C ALA A 280 -5.85 -8.32 -19.69
N GLY A 281 -5.36 -8.28 -20.93
CA GLY A 281 -6.19 -8.08 -22.13
C GLY A 281 -6.77 -6.68 -22.29
N LEU A 282 -6.36 -5.71 -21.47
CA LEU A 282 -6.76 -4.32 -21.64
C LEU A 282 -5.74 -3.59 -22.55
N PRO A 283 -6.18 -2.98 -23.67
CA PRO A 283 -5.31 -2.27 -24.61
C PRO A 283 -4.89 -0.92 -24.02
N MET A 284 -3.85 -0.92 -23.19
CA MET A 284 -3.38 0.27 -22.48
C MET A 284 -2.88 1.38 -23.42
N GLU A 285 -2.51 1.03 -24.65
CA GLU A 285 -2.13 1.95 -25.73
C GLU A 285 -3.31 2.81 -26.22
N GLU A 286 -4.54 2.38 -26.02
CA GLU A 286 -5.75 3.15 -26.34
C GLU A 286 -6.11 4.19 -25.27
N ALA A 287 -5.42 4.18 -24.12
CA ALA A 287 -5.69 5.11 -23.04
C ALA A 287 -5.46 6.57 -23.49
N LYS A 288 -6.46 7.41 -23.26
CA LYS A 288 -6.37 8.84 -23.57
C LYS A 288 -5.94 9.64 -22.34
N PRO A 289 -5.11 10.68 -22.52
CA PRO A 289 -4.73 11.55 -21.41
C PRO A 289 -5.93 12.37 -20.93
N VAL A 290 -6.16 12.40 -19.62
CA VAL A 290 -7.12 13.28 -18.97
C VAL A 290 -6.40 14.57 -18.59
N ARG A 291 -6.71 15.67 -19.27
CA ARG A 291 -6.08 16.99 -19.07
C ARG A 291 -6.92 17.90 -18.18
N LYS A 292 -8.24 17.75 -18.20
CA LYS A 292 -9.22 18.47 -17.40
C LYS A 292 -10.31 17.50 -16.96
N ALA A 293 -10.67 17.55 -15.68
CA ALA A 293 -11.68 16.68 -15.10
C ALA A 293 -12.85 17.48 -14.56
N GLY A 294 -14.05 16.89 -14.63
CA GLY A 294 -15.23 17.35 -13.90
C GLY A 294 -15.52 16.46 -12.70
N VAL A 295 -16.06 17.03 -11.65
CA VAL A 295 -16.62 16.30 -10.50
C VAL A 295 -18.00 16.88 -10.23
N VAL A 296 -19.03 16.05 -10.25
CA VAL A 296 -20.42 16.45 -9.96
C VAL A 296 -20.83 15.90 -8.60
N GLY A 297 -21.21 16.81 -7.70
CA GLY A 297 -21.44 16.57 -6.29
C GLY A 297 -20.24 17.01 -5.44
N ALA A 298 -20.44 18.00 -4.56
CA ALA A 298 -19.42 18.56 -3.67
C ALA A 298 -19.54 18.06 -2.21
N GLY A 299 -20.14 16.88 -2.01
CA GLY A 299 -20.16 16.19 -0.72
C GLY A 299 -18.77 15.67 -0.32
N THR A 300 -18.70 14.89 0.75
CA THR A 300 -17.43 14.33 1.28
C THR A 300 -16.61 13.61 0.20
N MET A 301 -17.25 12.77 -0.63
CA MET A 301 -16.55 12.02 -1.68
C MET A 301 -16.13 12.93 -2.83
N GLY A 302 -17.03 13.77 -3.37
CA GLY A 302 -16.67 14.67 -4.48
C GLY A 302 -15.58 15.66 -4.12
N THR A 303 -15.59 16.22 -2.90
CA THR A 303 -14.50 17.06 -2.37
C THR A 303 -13.17 16.32 -2.38
N GLY A 304 -13.14 15.08 -1.87
CA GLY A 304 -11.93 14.27 -1.85
C GLY A 304 -11.45 13.84 -3.24
N ILE A 305 -12.38 13.53 -4.17
CA ILE A 305 -12.08 13.19 -5.57
C ILE A 305 -11.50 14.39 -6.32
N ALA A 306 -12.08 15.59 -6.14
CA ALA A 306 -11.53 16.83 -6.70
C ALA A 306 -10.08 17.05 -6.22
N MET A 307 -9.79 16.83 -4.94
CA MET A 307 -8.43 16.90 -4.42
C MET A 307 -7.49 15.86 -5.06
N CYS A 308 -7.96 14.64 -5.40
CA CYS A 308 -7.13 13.67 -6.10
C CYS A 308 -6.64 14.21 -7.45
N PHE A 309 -7.53 14.83 -8.23
CA PHE A 309 -7.18 15.44 -9.51
C PHE A 309 -6.23 16.62 -9.34
N LEU A 310 -6.54 17.55 -8.43
CA LEU A 310 -5.68 18.71 -8.13
C LEU A 310 -4.28 18.29 -7.68
N ASN A 311 -4.18 17.24 -6.86
CA ASN A 311 -2.90 16.68 -6.41
C ASN A 311 -2.08 16.09 -7.57
N ALA A 312 -2.74 15.59 -8.61
CA ALA A 312 -2.12 15.07 -9.84
C ALA A 312 -1.84 16.15 -10.91
N GLY A 313 -2.06 17.43 -10.58
CA GLY A 313 -1.89 18.56 -11.50
C GLY A 313 -2.93 18.57 -12.63
N ILE A 314 -4.14 18.08 -12.37
CA ILE A 314 -5.26 18.09 -13.33
C ILE A 314 -6.26 19.15 -12.87
N PRO A 315 -6.56 20.18 -13.69
CA PRO A 315 -7.61 21.15 -13.40
C PRO A 315 -8.98 20.49 -13.23
N VAL A 316 -9.79 21.04 -12.29
CA VAL A 316 -11.08 20.46 -11.91
C VAL A 316 -12.21 21.46 -12.02
N VAL A 317 -13.28 21.09 -12.71
CA VAL A 317 -14.59 21.74 -12.61
C VAL A 317 -15.39 21.00 -11.54
N LEU A 318 -15.69 21.68 -10.43
CA LEU A 318 -16.50 21.12 -9.34
C LEU A 318 -17.93 21.66 -9.43
N VAL A 319 -18.87 20.81 -9.83
CA VAL A 319 -20.29 21.17 -9.99
C VAL A 319 -21.08 20.71 -8.78
N GLU A 320 -21.88 21.60 -8.21
CA GLU A 320 -22.80 21.30 -7.10
C GLU A 320 -24.01 22.22 -7.20
N GLN A 321 -25.21 21.71 -7.06
CA GLN A 321 -26.44 22.50 -7.17
C GLN A 321 -26.73 23.36 -5.93
N ASN A 322 -26.18 22.98 -4.77
CA ASN A 322 -26.34 23.72 -3.53
C ASN A 322 -25.12 24.60 -3.27
N GLU A 323 -25.29 25.92 -3.37
CA GLU A 323 -24.23 26.91 -3.20
C GLU A 323 -23.52 26.79 -1.83
N LYS A 324 -24.26 26.50 -0.75
CA LYS A 324 -23.65 26.33 0.58
C LYS A 324 -22.77 25.09 0.67
N VAL A 325 -23.18 23.99 0.05
CA VAL A 325 -22.39 22.76 -0.02
C VAL A 325 -21.13 23.00 -0.84
N LEU A 326 -21.26 23.68 -1.99
CA LEU A 326 -20.12 24.06 -2.83
C LEU A 326 -19.12 24.92 -2.08
N ALA A 327 -19.59 25.99 -1.41
CA ALA A 327 -18.72 26.87 -0.62
C ALA A 327 -17.99 26.13 0.50
N SER A 328 -18.70 25.24 1.23
CA SER A 328 -18.11 24.41 2.29
C SER A 328 -17.04 23.44 1.75
N SER A 329 -17.26 22.90 0.55
CA SER A 329 -16.27 22.02 -0.11
C SER A 329 -15.00 22.79 -0.48
N VAL A 330 -15.13 23.97 -1.08
CA VAL A 330 -14.00 24.85 -1.45
C VAL A 330 -13.20 25.24 -0.20
N GLU A 331 -13.90 25.63 0.89
CA GLU A 331 -13.25 25.94 2.16
C GLU A 331 -12.48 24.74 2.73
N THR A 332 -13.08 23.54 2.69
CA THR A 332 -12.46 22.30 3.16
C THR A 332 -11.18 21.98 2.38
N ILE A 333 -11.19 22.12 1.05
CA ILE A 333 -10.03 21.96 0.19
C ILE A 333 -8.93 22.96 0.58
N GLY A 334 -9.31 24.25 0.68
CA GLY A 334 -8.37 25.31 1.05
C GLY A 334 -7.75 25.10 2.44
N LYS A 335 -8.56 24.73 3.44
CA LYS A 335 -8.10 24.41 4.79
C LYS A 335 -7.13 23.22 4.80
N THR A 336 -7.42 22.17 4.04
CA THR A 336 -6.57 21.00 3.96
C THR A 336 -5.19 21.36 3.38
N TYR A 337 -5.14 22.12 2.29
CA TYR A 337 -3.87 22.55 1.70
C TYR A 337 -3.09 23.53 2.58
N ARG A 338 -3.76 24.45 3.28
CA ARG A 338 -3.10 25.31 4.29
C ARG A 338 -2.43 24.48 5.40
N ASN A 339 -3.13 23.45 5.88
CA ASN A 339 -2.56 22.53 6.88
C ASN A 339 -1.36 21.75 6.34
N ASP A 340 -1.37 21.37 5.05
CA ASP A 340 -0.24 20.66 4.44
C ASP A 340 0.97 21.57 4.24
N VAL A 341 0.78 22.86 3.94
CA VAL A 341 1.85 23.86 3.93
C VAL A 341 2.43 24.04 5.34
N ALA A 342 1.59 24.21 6.35
CA ALA A 342 2.02 24.37 7.74
C ALA A 342 2.82 23.15 8.27
N LYS A 343 2.58 21.96 7.73
CA LYS A 343 3.29 20.72 8.03
C LYS A 343 4.50 20.46 7.11
N GLY A 344 4.81 21.38 6.20
CA GLY A 344 5.92 21.24 5.25
C GLY A 344 5.72 20.11 4.21
N ARG A 345 4.49 19.66 3.97
CA ARG A 345 4.19 18.60 2.99
C ARG A 345 4.14 19.11 1.56
N ILE A 346 3.72 20.36 1.38
CA ILE A 346 3.69 21.07 0.11
C ILE A 346 4.19 22.50 0.31
N THR A 347 4.61 23.15 -0.79
CA THR A 347 5.00 24.57 -0.77
C THR A 347 3.77 25.48 -0.90
N ALA A 348 3.90 26.76 -0.53
CA ALA A 348 2.86 27.77 -0.73
C ALA A 348 2.53 27.96 -2.22
N ASP A 349 3.53 27.84 -3.12
CA ASP A 349 3.30 27.91 -4.57
C ASP A 349 2.48 26.73 -5.07
N THR A 350 2.73 25.52 -4.57
CA THR A 350 1.92 24.34 -4.87
C THR A 350 0.47 24.52 -4.40
N GLN A 351 0.26 25.06 -3.20
CA GLN A 351 -1.08 25.38 -2.69
C GLN A 351 -1.82 26.35 -3.61
N ARG A 352 -1.16 27.44 -4.03
CA ARG A 352 -1.73 28.46 -4.91
C ARG A 352 -2.11 27.86 -6.26
N ALA A 353 -1.19 27.15 -6.91
CA ALA A 353 -1.43 26.51 -8.20
C ALA A 353 -2.61 25.52 -8.16
N ARG A 354 -2.76 24.75 -7.07
CA ARG A 354 -3.91 23.86 -6.89
C ARG A 354 -5.22 24.63 -6.68
N GLY A 355 -5.18 25.77 -5.97
CA GLY A 355 -6.34 26.65 -5.80
C GLY A 355 -6.82 27.25 -7.11
N GLU A 356 -5.90 27.72 -7.95
CA GLU A 356 -6.19 28.30 -9.28
C GLU A 356 -6.69 27.25 -10.28
N ALA A 357 -6.32 25.97 -10.10
CA ALA A 357 -6.77 24.86 -10.91
C ALA A 357 -8.18 24.34 -10.54
N LEU A 358 -8.81 24.83 -9.46
CA LEU A 358 -10.17 24.49 -9.05
C LEU A 358 -11.17 25.52 -9.58
N MET A 359 -12.18 25.09 -10.33
CA MET A 359 -13.28 25.91 -10.84
C MET A 359 -14.61 25.42 -10.22
N PRO A 360 -15.06 26.00 -9.10
CA PRO A 360 -16.36 25.70 -8.53
C PRO A 360 -17.47 26.38 -9.32
N THR A 361 -18.58 25.67 -9.59
CA THR A 361 -19.71 26.20 -10.35
C THR A 361 -21.01 25.50 -9.98
N LEU A 362 -22.15 26.17 -10.25
CA LEU A 362 -23.48 25.58 -10.15
C LEU A 362 -23.99 25.02 -11.49
N GLN A 363 -23.22 25.21 -12.57
CA GLN A 363 -23.69 25.02 -13.95
C GLN A 363 -23.00 23.84 -14.63
N TYR A 364 -23.79 22.94 -15.22
CA TYR A 364 -23.30 21.77 -15.95
C TYR A 364 -22.58 22.13 -17.25
N GLU A 365 -22.92 23.27 -17.88
CA GLU A 365 -22.31 23.75 -19.13
C GLU A 365 -20.80 23.95 -19.00
N SER A 366 -20.31 24.19 -17.79
CA SER A 366 -18.88 24.31 -17.51
C SER A 366 -18.11 22.99 -17.71
N LEU A 367 -18.81 21.86 -17.88
CA LEU A 367 -18.21 20.55 -18.12
C LEU A 367 -17.80 20.31 -19.57
N HIS A 368 -18.21 21.20 -20.52
CA HIS A 368 -18.13 20.98 -21.97
C HIS A 368 -16.74 20.62 -22.50
N ASP A 369 -15.67 21.07 -21.87
CA ASP A 369 -14.28 20.83 -22.25
C ASP A 369 -13.54 19.81 -21.37
N CYS A 370 -14.25 19.15 -20.44
CA CYS A 370 -13.69 18.08 -19.63
C CYS A 370 -13.45 16.81 -20.45
N ASP A 371 -12.35 16.13 -20.18
CA ASP A 371 -12.01 14.83 -20.79
C ASP A 371 -12.70 13.66 -20.07
N LEU A 372 -13.00 13.85 -18.78
CA LEU A 372 -13.67 12.89 -17.91
C LEU A 372 -14.46 13.65 -16.85
N VAL A 373 -15.67 13.15 -16.53
CA VAL A 373 -16.46 13.64 -15.40
C VAL A 373 -16.77 12.49 -14.45
N VAL A 374 -16.51 12.71 -13.15
CA VAL A 374 -16.86 11.76 -12.07
C VAL A 374 -18.12 12.23 -11.39
N GLU A 375 -19.18 11.43 -11.45
CA GLU A 375 -20.39 11.61 -10.67
C GLU A 375 -20.18 11.10 -9.24
N ALA A 376 -20.43 11.93 -8.23
CA ALA A 376 -20.27 11.64 -6.81
C ALA A 376 -21.44 12.22 -5.97
N VAL A 377 -22.66 12.16 -6.52
CA VAL A 377 -23.89 12.60 -5.84
C VAL A 377 -24.46 11.50 -4.94
N PHE A 378 -25.64 11.75 -4.36
CA PHE A 378 -26.29 10.84 -3.44
C PHE A 378 -26.52 9.44 -4.07
N GLU A 379 -26.40 8.38 -3.24
CA GLU A 379 -26.45 6.97 -3.67
C GLU A 379 -27.90 6.52 -3.88
N ASP A 380 -28.51 6.99 -4.96
CA ASP A 380 -29.85 6.65 -5.40
C ASP A 380 -29.88 6.48 -6.92
N MET A 381 -30.52 5.42 -7.42
CA MET A 381 -30.54 5.06 -8.84
C MET A 381 -31.15 6.18 -9.70
N GLY A 382 -32.31 6.71 -9.30
CA GLY A 382 -33.01 7.74 -10.06
C GLY A 382 -32.24 9.06 -10.09
N VAL A 383 -31.69 9.48 -8.96
CA VAL A 383 -30.88 10.69 -8.86
C VAL A 383 -29.64 10.58 -9.74
N LYS A 384 -28.93 9.44 -9.66
CA LYS A 384 -27.71 9.23 -10.48
C LYS A 384 -28.01 9.17 -11.98
N GLN A 385 -29.11 8.52 -12.39
CA GLN A 385 -29.52 8.48 -13.80
C GLN A 385 -29.80 9.88 -14.34
N GLN A 386 -30.51 10.72 -13.59
CA GLN A 386 -30.78 12.12 -13.97
C GLN A 386 -29.47 12.93 -14.10
N VAL A 387 -28.59 12.82 -13.11
CA VAL A 387 -27.29 13.51 -13.12
C VAL A 387 -26.42 13.04 -14.28
N LEU A 388 -26.34 11.73 -14.52
CA LEU A 388 -25.55 11.17 -15.64
C LEU A 388 -26.09 11.65 -17.00
N ALA A 389 -27.39 11.76 -17.18
CA ALA A 389 -27.99 12.32 -18.38
C ALA A 389 -27.58 13.80 -18.56
N SER A 390 -27.68 14.62 -17.49
CA SER A 390 -27.24 16.02 -17.52
C SER A 390 -25.76 16.18 -17.81
N ILE A 391 -24.92 15.29 -17.27
CA ILE A 391 -23.48 15.23 -17.58
C ILE A 391 -23.28 14.94 -19.06
N GLU A 392 -23.95 13.90 -19.60
CA GLU A 392 -23.79 13.49 -21.01
C GLU A 392 -24.20 14.60 -21.99
N GLU A 393 -25.27 15.37 -21.67
CA GLU A 393 -25.74 16.48 -22.51
C GLU A 393 -24.72 17.61 -22.64
N ASN A 394 -23.91 17.80 -21.61
CA ASN A 394 -22.92 18.88 -21.52
C ASN A 394 -21.49 18.44 -21.83
N LEU A 395 -21.27 17.18 -22.24
CA LEU A 395 -19.95 16.65 -22.55
C LEU A 395 -19.71 16.43 -24.04
N ARG A 396 -18.46 16.56 -24.44
CA ARG A 396 -17.99 16.13 -25.76
C ARG A 396 -18.29 14.66 -26.00
N PRO A 397 -18.57 14.24 -27.25
CA PRO A 397 -18.90 12.86 -27.57
C PRO A 397 -17.84 11.81 -27.18
N ASP A 398 -16.58 12.21 -27.09
CA ASP A 398 -15.44 11.33 -26.78
C ASP A 398 -15.00 11.36 -25.32
N ALA A 399 -15.59 12.24 -24.50
CA ALA A 399 -15.31 12.33 -23.07
C ALA A 399 -15.89 11.14 -22.29
N LEU A 400 -15.28 10.81 -21.17
CA LEU A 400 -15.68 9.70 -20.32
C LEU A 400 -16.60 10.17 -19.19
N ILE A 401 -17.52 9.30 -18.81
CA ILE A 401 -18.39 9.45 -17.65
C ILE A 401 -18.01 8.36 -16.64
N ALA A 402 -17.64 8.75 -15.44
CA ALA A 402 -17.38 7.84 -14.35
C ALA A 402 -18.41 8.04 -13.25
N THR A 403 -18.87 6.96 -12.62
CA THR A 403 -19.70 7.03 -11.41
C THR A 403 -18.93 6.49 -10.20
N ASN A 404 -19.02 7.20 -9.07
CA ASN A 404 -18.42 6.77 -7.80
C ASN A 404 -19.41 5.97 -6.94
N THR A 405 -20.39 5.30 -7.55
CA THR A 405 -21.30 4.42 -6.80
C THR A 405 -20.54 3.32 -6.06
N SER A 406 -21.05 2.93 -4.89
CA SER A 406 -20.48 1.84 -4.08
C SER A 406 -21.21 0.50 -4.24
N PHE A 407 -22.47 0.54 -4.76
CA PHE A 407 -23.35 -0.64 -4.79
C PHE A 407 -24.23 -0.74 -6.03
N LEU A 408 -24.53 0.40 -6.70
CA LEU A 408 -25.48 0.40 -7.80
C LEU A 408 -24.91 -0.24 -9.05
N ASP A 409 -25.79 -0.89 -9.81
CA ASP A 409 -25.45 -1.53 -11.07
C ASP A 409 -25.11 -0.48 -12.13
N ILE A 410 -23.86 -0.48 -12.58
CA ILE A 410 -23.33 0.47 -13.57
C ILE A 410 -23.99 0.28 -14.93
N ASP A 411 -24.34 -0.96 -15.29
CA ASP A 411 -25.04 -1.23 -16.54
C ASP A 411 -26.45 -0.62 -16.53
N ALA A 412 -27.15 -0.69 -15.39
CA ALA A 412 -28.44 -0.05 -15.19
C ALA A 412 -28.35 1.49 -15.19
N LEU A 413 -27.29 2.05 -14.60
CA LEU A 413 -27.01 3.49 -14.65
C LEU A 413 -26.75 3.97 -16.08
N ALA A 414 -25.99 3.21 -16.85
CA ALA A 414 -25.63 3.56 -18.23
C ALA A 414 -26.74 3.29 -19.27
N ALA A 415 -27.77 2.51 -18.91
CA ALA A 415 -28.78 2.06 -19.88
C ALA A 415 -29.57 3.19 -20.55
N GLY A 416 -29.78 4.31 -19.84
CA GLY A 416 -30.50 5.50 -20.35
C GLY A 416 -29.65 6.47 -21.15
N LEU A 417 -28.34 6.27 -21.23
CA LEU A 417 -27.42 7.18 -21.91
C LEU A 417 -27.30 6.85 -23.40
N ARG A 418 -26.98 7.86 -24.20
CA ARG A 418 -26.75 7.72 -25.65
C ARG A 418 -25.43 7.02 -25.95
N ARG A 419 -24.44 7.17 -25.05
CA ARG A 419 -23.06 6.65 -25.21
C ARG A 419 -22.62 5.83 -24.00
N PRO A 420 -23.33 4.74 -23.68
CA PRO A 420 -23.03 3.91 -22.52
C PRO A 420 -21.65 3.23 -22.58
N GLU A 421 -21.04 3.18 -23.78
CA GLU A 421 -19.66 2.69 -23.96
C GLU A 421 -18.60 3.61 -23.35
N ASN A 422 -18.94 4.87 -23.07
CA ASN A 422 -18.07 5.82 -22.40
C ASN A 422 -18.26 5.82 -20.86
N VAL A 423 -19.11 4.95 -20.32
CA VAL A 423 -19.39 4.88 -18.88
C VAL A 423 -18.51 3.81 -18.22
N VAL A 424 -17.89 4.19 -17.09
CA VAL A 424 -17.10 3.31 -16.23
C VAL A 424 -17.42 3.57 -14.76
N GLY A 425 -17.26 2.57 -13.89
CA GLY A 425 -17.23 2.82 -12.47
C GLY A 425 -15.83 3.24 -12.03
N MET A 426 -15.75 4.26 -11.19
CA MET A 426 -14.52 4.66 -10.48
C MET A 426 -14.85 4.81 -9.00
N HIS A 427 -14.83 3.68 -8.29
CA HIS A 427 -15.18 3.62 -6.88
C HIS A 427 -13.99 4.00 -6.02
N PHE A 428 -14.00 5.25 -5.54
CA PHE A 428 -13.02 5.78 -4.58
C PHE A 428 -13.44 5.46 -3.15
N PHE A 429 -12.47 5.39 -2.24
CA PHE A 429 -12.67 5.10 -0.83
C PHE A 429 -12.47 6.34 0.03
N SER A 430 -13.29 6.51 1.05
CA SER A 430 -13.26 7.67 1.95
C SER A 430 -12.13 7.59 2.99
N PRO A 431 -11.34 8.67 3.20
CA PRO A 431 -11.28 9.94 2.45
C PRO A 431 -10.54 9.75 1.12
N ALA A 432 -11.15 10.17 -0.01
CA ALA A 432 -10.66 9.82 -1.34
C ALA A 432 -9.22 10.28 -1.61
N HIS A 433 -8.81 11.44 -1.13
CA HIS A 433 -7.45 11.97 -1.32
C HIS A 433 -6.38 11.27 -0.47
N ILE A 434 -6.77 10.42 0.50
CA ILE A 434 -5.86 9.67 1.39
C ILE A 434 -5.81 8.20 1.01
N MET A 435 -6.99 7.58 0.82
CA MET A 435 -7.10 6.14 0.55
C MET A 435 -6.48 5.79 -0.80
N LYS A 436 -5.68 4.74 -0.81
CA LYS A 436 -4.92 4.34 -2.02
C LYS A 436 -5.75 3.55 -3.03
N LEU A 437 -6.74 2.79 -2.56
CA LEU A 437 -7.54 1.92 -3.44
C LEU A 437 -8.44 2.72 -4.37
N LEU A 438 -8.54 2.24 -5.60
CA LEU A 438 -9.55 2.61 -6.59
C LEU A 438 -10.03 1.33 -7.28
N GLU A 439 -11.30 0.96 -7.11
CA GLU A 439 -11.91 -0.08 -7.94
C GLU A 439 -12.44 0.55 -9.23
N ASN A 440 -11.81 0.20 -10.36
CA ASN A 440 -12.35 0.54 -11.69
C ASN A 440 -13.32 -0.55 -12.10
N VAL A 441 -14.59 -0.19 -12.28
CA VAL A 441 -15.65 -1.17 -12.53
C VAL A 441 -16.00 -1.20 -14.00
N ARG A 442 -15.88 -2.38 -14.60
CA ARG A 442 -16.18 -2.67 -16.00
C ARG A 442 -17.65 -3.00 -16.16
N GLY A 443 -18.43 -2.10 -16.76
CA GLY A 443 -19.78 -2.40 -17.26
C GLY A 443 -19.71 -3.28 -18.52
N LYS A 444 -20.79 -3.99 -18.82
CA LYS A 444 -20.90 -4.84 -20.02
C LYS A 444 -20.69 -4.09 -21.32
N ARG A 445 -21.06 -2.80 -21.35
CA ARG A 445 -20.97 -1.93 -22.52
C ARG A 445 -19.76 -0.99 -22.51
N SER A 446 -19.00 -0.92 -21.40
CA SER A 446 -17.81 -0.06 -21.28
C SER A 446 -16.77 -0.41 -22.36
N ALA A 447 -16.41 0.56 -23.20
CA ALA A 447 -15.42 0.36 -24.26
C ALA A 447 -14.01 0.12 -23.68
N PRO A 448 -13.18 -0.72 -24.35
CA PRO A 448 -11.80 -0.96 -23.92
C PRO A 448 -11.00 0.32 -23.70
N ARG A 449 -11.15 1.31 -24.59
CA ARG A 449 -10.54 2.65 -24.47
C ARG A 449 -10.94 3.37 -23.16
N ALA A 450 -12.23 3.29 -22.78
CA ALA A 450 -12.72 3.93 -21.57
C ALA A 450 -12.08 3.30 -20.32
N LEU A 451 -12.03 1.97 -20.28
CA LEU A 451 -11.41 1.19 -19.21
C LEU A 451 -9.89 1.43 -19.13
N ALA A 452 -9.19 1.45 -20.27
CA ALA A 452 -7.77 1.75 -20.34
C ALA A 452 -7.45 3.16 -19.82
N THR A 453 -8.29 4.14 -20.18
CA THR A 453 -8.16 5.53 -19.71
C THR A 453 -8.37 5.63 -18.20
N ALA A 454 -9.42 4.98 -17.64
CA ALA A 454 -9.66 4.95 -16.20
C ALA A 454 -8.51 4.29 -15.43
N GLN A 455 -7.95 3.21 -15.99
CA GLN A 455 -6.81 2.50 -15.38
C GLN A 455 -5.52 3.33 -15.38
N ALA A 456 -5.20 3.98 -16.50
CA ALA A 456 -4.07 4.88 -16.61
C ALA A 456 -4.21 6.11 -15.69
N LEU A 457 -5.42 6.65 -15.61
CA LEU A 457 -5.76 7.76 -14.72
C LEU A 457 -5.55 7.37 -13.25
N GLY A 458 -6.01 6.19 -12.82
CA GLY A 458 -5.82 5.70 -11.46
C GLY A 458 -4.35 5.75 -11.05
N LYS A 459 -3.44 5.30 -11.92
CA LYS A 459 -1.98 5.39 -11.69
C LYS A 459 -1.51 6.85 -11.58
N ARG A 460 -1.99 7.75 -12.44
CA ARG A 460 -1.64 9.18 -12.41
C ARG A 460 -2.12 9.86 -11.12
N LEU A 461 -3.27 9.45 -10.59
CA LEU A 461 -3.82 9.91 -9.32
C LEU A 461 -3.09 9.32 -8.09
N GLY A 462 -2.05 8.51 -8.29
CA GLY A 462 -1.33 7.83 -7.20
C GLY A 462 -2.14 6.74 -6.52
N LYS A 463 -3.15 6.17 -7.21
CA LYS A 463 -3.99 5.09 -6.70
C LYS A 463 -3.46 3.72 -7.09
N VAL A 464 -3.79 2.74 -6.26
CA VAL A 464 -3.72 1.32 -6.59
C VAL A 464 -5.06 0.98 -7.24
N ALA A 465 -5.10 1.11 -8.58
CA ALA A 465 -6.31 0.90 -9.36
C ALA A 465 -6.45 -0.57 -9.75
N VAL A 466 -7.56 -1.19 -9.40
CA VAL A 466 -7.88 -2.59 -9.69
C VAL A 466 -9.13 -2.66 -10.55
N MET A 467 -9.07 -3.41 -11.66
CA MET A 467 -10.21 -3.60 -12.55
C MET A 467 -11.09 -4.75 -12.04
N VAL A 468 -12.40 -4.46 -11.87
CA VAL A 468 -13.40 -5.43 -11.39
C VAL A 468 -14.65 -5.42 -12.27
N GLY A 469 -15.48 -6.46 -12.18
CA GLY A 469 -16.78 -6.53 -12.82
C GLY A 469 -17.90 -5.91 -11.97
N VAL A 470 -19.08 -5.80 -12.57
CA VAL A 470 -20.30 -5.33 -11.87
C VAL A 470 -20.80 -6.42 -10.94
N SER A 471 -20.97 -6.12 -9.68
CA SER A 471 -21.73 -6.90 -8.71
C SER A 471 -22.18 -5.99 -7.57
N ASP A 472 -23.14 -6.43 -6.77
CA ASP A 472 -23.63 -5.68 -5.61
C ASP A 472 -22.53 -5.52 -4.54
N GLY A 473 -21.98 -4.32 -4.42
CA GLY A 473 -20.82 -4.00 -3.56
C GLY A 473 -19.47 -4.36 -4.18
N PHE A 474 -19.43 -4.64 -5.47
CA PHE A 474 -18.24 -4.99 -6.27
C PHE A 474 -17.46 -6.14 -5.62
N VAL A 475 -16.19 -5.94 -5.29
CA VAL A 475 -15.37 -6.96 -4.61
C VAL A 475 -15.27 -6.67 -3.12
N GLY A 476 -14.79 -5.52 -2.76
CA GLY A 476 -14.43 -5.22 -1.39
C GLY A 476 -15.64 -5.12 -0.45
N ASN A 477 -16.65 -4.32 -0.82
CA ASN A 477 -17.88 -4.17 -0.01
C ASN A 477 -18.69 -5.47 0.05
N ARG A 478 -18.72 -6.25 -1.04
CA ARG A 478 -19.41 -7.54 -1.08
C ARG A 478 -18.83 -8.52 -0.06
N MET A 479 -17.51 -8.65 0.02
CA MET A 479 -16.84 -9.47 1.04
C MET A 479 -17.00 -8.89 2.45
N LEU A 480 -16.91 -7.56 2.60
CA LEU A 480 -17.10 -6.88 3.89
C LEU A 480 -18.50 -7.12 4.45
N ALA A 481 -19.53 -7.14 3.60
CA ALA A 481 -20.89 -7.42 4.01
C ALA A 481 -21.03 -8.80 4.67
N ARG A 482 -20.32 -9.83 4.16
CA ARG A 482 -20.32 -11.18 4.76
C ARG A 482 -19.69 -11.18 6.15
N ARG A 483 -18.53 -10.53 6.31
CA ARG A 483 -17.89 -10.38 7.63
C ARG A 483 -18.77 -9.60 8.60
N THR A 484 -19.32 -8.48 8.16
CA THR A 484 -20.18 -7.63 8.99
C THR A 484 -21.39 -8.39 9.49
N ARG A 485 -22.08 -9.15 8.62
CA ARG A 485 -23.20 -10.03 9.00
C ARG A 485 -22.80 -10.99 10.12
N GLU A 486 -21.70 -11.71 9.97
CA GLU A 486 -21.24 -12.64 10.99
C GLU A 486 -20.92 -11.94 12.32
N CYS A 487 -20.31 -10.74 12.26
CA CYS A 487 -20.07 -9.95 13.48
C CYS A 487 -21.37 -9.64 14.23
N TYR A 488 -22.44 -9.21 13.54
CA TYR A 488 -23.72 -8.94 14.17
C TYR A 488 -24.40 -10.22 14.71
N PHE A 489 -24.36 -11.32 13.96
CA PHE A 489 -24.92 -12.59 14.41
C PHE A 489 -24.21 -13.10 15.67
N MET A 490 -22.88 -12.96 15.74
CA MET A 490 -22.13 -13.34 16.93
C MET A 490 -22.46 -12.45 18.15
N LEU A 491 -22.85 -11.18 17.97
CA LEU A 491 -23.32 -10.36 19.09
C LEU A 491 -24.60 -10.96 19.70
N GLU A 492 -25.57 -11.39 18.86
CA GLU A 492 -26.78 -12.03 19.36
C GLU A 492 -26.48 -13.38 20.04
N GLU A 493 -25.54 -14.13 19.47
CA GLU A 493 -25.19 -15.48 19.93
C GLU A 493 -24.34 -15.50 21.21
N GLY A 494 -23.69 -14.39 21.61
CA GLY A 494 -22.97 -14.36 22.88
C GLY A 494 -21.73 -13.51 22.95
N ALA A 495 -21.14 -13.11 21.81
CA ALA A 495 -20.00 -12.21 21.79
C ALA A 495 -20.40 -10.76 22.21
N LEU A 496 -19.40 -9.94 22.49
CA LEU A 496 -19.55 -8.50 22.73
C LEU A 496 -18.67 -7.71 21.74
N PRO A 497 -19.01 -6.44 21.45
CA PRO A 497 -18.29 -5.62 20.47
C PRO A 497 -16.79 -5.56 20.74
N GLU A 498 -16.38 -5.36 21.99
CA GLU A 498 -14.98 -5.28 22.39
C GLU A 498 -14.21 -6.59 22.21
N GLN A 499 -14.87 -7.75 22.34
CA GLN A 499 -14.26 -9.04 22.10
C GLN A 499 -13.98 -9.23 20.59
N VAL A 500 -14.97 -8.98 19.75
CA VAL A 500 -14.84 -9.07 18.28
C VAL A 500 -13.76 -8.12 17.78
N ASP A 501 -13.78 -6.87 18.25
CA ASP A 501 -12.82 -5.85 17.83
C ASP A 501 -11.40 -6.19 18.29
N ARG A 502 -11.22 -6.72 19.51
CA ARG A 502 -9.93 -7.17 20.02
C ARG A 502 -9.36 -8.29 19.16
N VAL A 503 -10.15 -9.32 18.85
CA VAL A 503 -9.71 -10.47 18.05
C VAL A 503 -9.26 -10.04 16.65
N LEU A 504 -10.01 -9.14 15.99
CA LEU A 504 -9.64 -8.63 14.68
C LEU A 504 -8.36 -7.77 14.75
N CYS A 505 -8.19 -6.94 15.80
CA CYS A 505 -6.98 -6.16 16.00
C CYS A 505 -5.75 -7.03 16.32
N GLU A 506 -5.91 -8.11 17.07
CA GLU A 506 -4.84 -9.09 17.36
C GLU A 506 -4.43 -9.87 16.11
N PHE A 507 -5.36 -10.17 15.21
CA PHE A 507 -5.05 -10.73 13.88
C PHE A 507 -4.19 -9.77 13.04
N GLY A 508 -4.35 -8.45 13.25
CA GLY A 508 -3.55 -7.40 12.63
C GLY A 508 -4.34 -6.33 11.86
N PHE A 509 -5.67 -6.35 11.90
CA PHE A 509 -6.47 -5.23 11.37
C PHE A 509 -6.18 -3.95 12.18
N PRO A 510 -6.17 -2.76 11.54
CA PRO A 510 -5.91 -1.50 12.24
C PRO A 510 -6.99 -1.15 13.26
N MET A 511 -8.22 -1.64 13.04
CA MET A 511 -9.37 -1.51 13.94
C MET A 511 -10.34 -2.66 13.74
N GLY A 512 -11.16 -2.94 14.75
CA GLY A 512 -12.20 -3.94 14.68
C GLY A 512 -13.45 -3.45 13.93
N GLN A 513 -14.42 -4.35 13.76
CA GLN A 513 -15.63 -4.09 12.96
C GLN A 513 -16.51 -2.99 13.54
N PHE A 514 -16.71 -3.00 14.86
CA PHE A 514 -17.62 -2.06 15.51
C PHE A 514 -16.98 -0.68 15.72
N GLN A 515 -15.68 -0.65 15.95
CA GLN A 515 -14.91 0.60 15.92
C GLN A 515 -14.92 1.24 14.52
N LEU A 516 -14.83 0.44 13.46
CA LEU A 516 -14.92 0.92 12.08
C LEU A 516 -16.31 1.50 11.78
N ASN A 517 -17.36 0.82 12.24
CA ASN A 517 -18.74 1.28 12.08
C ASN A 517 -18.95 2.63 12.79
N ASP A 518 -18.46 2.80 14.02
CA ASP A 518 -18.55 4.07 14.76
C ASP A 518 -17.76 5.21 14.09
N LEU A 519 -16.62 4.89 13.46
CA LEU A 519 -15.81 5.86 12.71
C LEU A 519 -16.53 6.32 11.43
N ALA A 520 -17.10 5.38 10.68
CA ALA A 520 -17.82 5.66 9.43
C ALA A 520 -19.15 6.38 9.66
N GLY A 521 -19.78 6.15 10.81
CA GLY A 521 -21.10 6.63 11.18
C GLY A 521 -22.19 5.59 10.97
N LEU A 522 -22.87 5.25 12.06
CA LEU A 522 -23.90 4.22 12.09
C LEU A 522 -25.14 4.57 11.25
N ASP A 523 -25.43 5.87 11.06
CA ASP A 523 -26.49 6.32 10.15
C ASP A 523 -26.22 5.95 8.68
N VAL A 524 -24.95 5.91 8.27
CA VAL A 524 -24.57 5.46 6.91
C VAL A 524 -24.85 3.97 6.77
N ALA A 525 -24.38 3.17 7.73
CA ALA A 525 -24.62 1.72 7.76
C ALA A 525 -26.14 1.41 7.83
N TRP A 526 -26.87 2.18 8.63
CA TRP A 526 -28.32 2.04 8.79
C TRP A 526 -29.08 2.35 7.50
N ARG A 527 -28.79 3.49 6.86
CA ARG A 527 -29.43 3.85 5.57
C ARG A 527 -29.17 2.80 4.49
N ASN A 528 -27.93 2.32 4.39
CA ASN A 528 -27.60 1.23 3.47
C ASN A 528 -28.38 -0.06 3.78
N ARG A 529 -28.57 -0.37 5.05
CA ARG A 529 -29.40 -1.49 5.46
C ARG A 529 -30.88 -1.27 5.06
N GLN A 530 -31.44 -0.08 5.33
CA GLN A 530 -32.84 0.25 5.03
C GLN A 530 -33.14 0.18 3.51
N SER A 531 -32.22 0.65 2.67
CA SER A 531 -32.37 0.60 1.20
C SER A 531 -32.29 -0.80 0.61
N ARG A 532 -32.03 -1.83 1.43
CA ARG A 532 -31.80 -3.22 0.98
C ARG A 532 -32.59 -4.25 1.76
N LEU A 533 -33.55 -3.84 2.58
CA LEU A 533 -34.33 -4.76 3.42
C LEU A 533 -35.03 -5.86 2.61
N ASP A 534 -35.46 -5.56 1.39
CA ASP A 534 -36.07 -6.50 0.45
C ASP A 534 -35.13 -7.59 -0.06
N ARG A 535 -33.82 -7.39 0.09
CA ARG A 535 -32.75 -8.31 -0.34
C ARG A 535 -32.12 -9.10 0.80
N LEU A 536 -32.42 -8.71 2.04
CA LEU A 536 -31.89 -9.36 3.23
C LEU A 536 -32.72 -10.60 3.56
N SER A 537 -32.07 -11.63 4.09
CA SER A 537 -32.76 -12.80 4.63
C SER A 537 -33.55 -12.46 5.89
N GLU A 538 -34.54 -13.29 6.25
CA GLU A 538 -35.34 -13.10 7.45
C GLU A 538 -34.50 -12.92 8.73
N ARG A 539 -33.42 -13.69 8.87
CA ARG A 539 -32.49 -13.57 10.01
C ARG A 539 -31.75 -12.23 10.01
N GLU A 540 -31.28 -11.78 8.83
CA GLU A 540 -30.60 -10.49 8.69
C GLU A 540 -31.55 -9.32 8.99
N VAL A 541 -32.81 -9.39 8.51
CA VAL A 541 -33.83 -8.39 8.82
C VAL A 541 -34.13 -8.38 10.32
N ALA A 542 -34.28 -9.55 10.91
CA ALA A 542 -34.59 -9.68 12.34
C ALA A 542 -33.44 -9.27 13.27
N CYS A 543 -32.18 -9.33 12.81
CA CYS A 543 -31.00 -8.85 13.55
C CYS A 543 -30.95 -7.31 13.52
N ASN A 544 -31.69 -6.65 14.42
CA ASN A 544 -31.95 -5.23 14.41
C ASN A 544 -31.13 -4.45 15.46
N ILE A 545 -30.02 -4.98 15.94
CA ILE A 545 -29.11 -4.29 16.91
C ILE A 545 -28.71 -2.91 16.41
N LEU A 546 -28.34 -2.78 15.12
CA LEU A 546 -27.99 -1.50 14.51
C LEU A 546 -29.17 -0.51 14.56
N ASP A 547 -30.37 -0.98 14.24
CA ASP A 547 -31.57 -0.14 14.23
C ASP A 547 -31.85 0.44 15.63
N GLU A 548 -31.70 -0.37 16.68
CA GLU A 548 -31.90 0.07 18.07
C GLU A 548 -30.85 1.10 18.53
N ILE A 549 -29.59 0.89 18.16
CA ILE A 549 -28.50 1.82 18.50
C ILE A 549 -28.72 3.17 17.79
N VAL A 550 -29.11 3.16 16.52
CA VAL A 550 -29.38 4.38 15.75
C VAL A 550 -30.63 5.08 16.27
N ALA A 551 -31.70 4.34 16.62
CA ALA A 551 -32.91 4.88 17.22
C ALA A 551 -32.63 5.57 18.57
N ALA A 552 -31.65 5.14 19.31
CA ALA A 552 -31.17 5.79 20.54
C ALA A 552 -30.32 7.06 20.28
N GLY A 553 -30.20 7.53 19.01
CA GLY A 553 -29.41 8.71 18.65
C GLY A 553 -27.91 8.50 18.66
N ARG A 554 -27.45 7.27 18.76
CA ARG A 554 -26.03 6.89 18.82
C ARG A 554 -25.50 6.65 17.41
N LEU A 555 -24.88 7.66 16.81
CA LEU A 555 -24.43 7.61 15.42
C LEU A 555 -22.90 7.45 15.26
N GLY A 556 -22.22 7.03 16.32
CA GLY A 556 -20.78 6.80 16.33
C GLY A 556 -19.99 8.01 16.84
N GLN A 557 -18.73 8.12 16.42
CA GLN A 557 -17.80 9.15 16.92
C GLN A 557 -18.32 10.59 16.74
N LYS A 558 -19.10 10.85 15.70
CA LYS A 558 -19.64 12.19 15.41
C LYS A 558 -20.67 12.68 16.43
N THR A 559 -21.33 11.76 17.13
CA THR A 559 -22.27 12.08 18.24
C THR A 559 -21.70 11.75 19.62
N GLY A 560 -20.42 11.35 19.69
CA GLY A 560 -19.75 10.94 20.93
C GLY A 560 -20.17 9.55 21.44
N ALA A 561 -21.07 8.87 20.75
CA ALA A 561 -21.52 7.54 21.12
C ALA A 561 -22.01 6.71 19.91
N GLY A 562 -21.69 5.43 19.90
CA GLY A 562 -22.11 4.40 18.96
C GLY A 562 -22.13 3.05 19.67
N PHE A 563 -21.39 2.07 19.19
CA PHE A 563 -21.09 0.85 19.93
C PHE A 563 -20.21 1.12 21.16
N TYR A 564 -19.44 2.20 21.10
CA TYR A 564 -18.60 2.71 22.16
C TYR A 564 -19.01 4.13 22.53
N THR A 565 -18.53 4.62 23.68
CA THR A 565 -18.52 6.05 24.00
C THR A 565 -17.17 6.65 23.68
N TYR A 566 -17.15 7.97 23.39
CA TYR A 566 -15.96 8.71 22.99
C TYR A 566 -15.85 10.00 23.81
N ASP A 567 -14.67 10.24 24.38
CA ASP A 567 -14.37 11.49 25.06
C ASP A 567 -14.05 12.64 24.07
N ALA A 568 -13.78 13.83 24.59
CA ALA A 568 -13.43 15.01 23.80
C ALA A 568 -12.13 14.82 22.99
N GLN A 569 -11.25 13.92 23.39
CA GLN A 569 -10.02 13.53 22.68
C GLN A 569 -10.24 12.34 21.73
N ARG A 570 -11.51 11.91 21.54
CA ARG A 570 -11.93 10.75 20.73
C ARG A 570 -11.37 9.41 21.21
N ARG A 571 -11.02 9.30 22.50
CA ARG A 571 -10.63 8.02 23.09
C ARG A 571 -11.89 7.23 23.39
N ARG A 572 -11.89 5.97 22.96
CA ARG A 572 -13.05 5.09 23.12
C ARG A 572 -13.09 4.44 24.51
N SER A 573 -14.29 4.18 25.00
CA SER A 573 -14.57 3.39 26.18
C SER A 573 -15.72 2.40 25.91
N VAL A 574 -15.65 1.22 26.53
CA VAL A 574 -16.75 0.25 26.50
C VAL A 574 -17.96 0.84 27.23
N ASP A 575 -19.14 0.65 26.67
CA ASP A 575 -20.38 1.12 27.23
C ASP A 575 -21.27 -0.06 27.69
N PRO A 576 -21.47 -0.25 29.01
CA PRO A 576 -22.33 -1.32 29.53
C PRO A 576 -23.76 -1.30 28.96
N ALA A 577 -24.30 -0.12 28.63
CA ALA A 577 -25.64 0.00 28.07
C ALA A 577 -25.77 -0.70 26.70
N ILE A 578 -24.70 -0.76 25.91
CA ILE A 578 -24.67 -1.52 24.64
C ILE A 578 -24.66 -3.02 24.91
N SER A 579 -23.90 -3.50 25.89
CA SER A 579 -23.91 -4.90 26.27
C SER A 579 -25.31 -5.34 26.73
N GLU A 580 -25.97 -4.54 27.55
CA GLU A 580 -27.36 -4.77 27.98
C GLU A 580 -28.36 -4.76 26.83
N LEU A 581 -28.21 -3.81 25.86
CA LEU A 581 -29.04 -3.74 24.67
C LEU A 581 -28.92 -5.03 23.86
N ILE A 582 -27.71 -5.51 23.62
CA ILE A 582 -27.44 -6.75 22.88
C ILE A 582 -28.05 -7.97 23.58
N VAL A 583 -27.91 -8.07 24.91
CA VAL A 583 -28.49 -9.17 25.68
C VAL A 583 -30.02 -9.14 25.59
N ARG A 584 -30.66 -7.99 25.84
CA ARG A 584 -32.13 -7.82 25.72
C ARG A 584 -32.63 -8.12 24.31
N ASN A 585 -31.87 -7.74 23.27
CA ASN A 585 -32.19 -8.04 21.88
C ASN A 585 -32.22 -9.56 21.64
N ALA A 586 -31.20 -10.27 22.08
CA ALA A 586 -31.13 -11.74 21.98
C ALA A 586 -32.27 -12.44 22.74
N GLU A 587 -32.55 -11.99 23.96
CA GLU A 587 -33.66 -12.54 24.78
C GLU A 587 -35.04 -12.37 24.11
N ARG A 588 -35.34 -11.18 23.59
CA ARG A 588 -36.59 -10.93 22.86
C ARG A 588 -36.77 -11.81 21.64
N ARG A 589 -35.67 -12.23 21.05
CA ARG A 589 -35.65 -13.12 19.88
C ARG A 589 -35.55 -14.60 20.25
N GLY A 590 -35.51 -14.92 21.53
CA GLY A 590 -35.38 -16.31 22.00
C GLY A 590 -34.05 -16.97 21.65
N ILE A 591 -32.99 -16.18 21.44
CA ILE A 591 -31.66 -16.68 21.13
C ILE A 591 -30.93 -17.01 22.45
N ALA A 592 -30.63 -18.30 22.62
CA ALA A 592 -29.81 -18.74 23.76
C ALA A 592 -28.35 -18.30 23.54
N ARG A 593 -27.89 -17.34 24.37
CA ARG A 593 -26.51 -16.87 24.31
C ARG A 593 -25.56 -17.92 24.88
N ARG A 594 -24.40 -18.07 24.24
CA ARG A 594 -23.32 -19.01 24.61
C ARG A 594 -21.97 -18.30 24.60
N VAL A 595 -20.96 -18.94 25.14
CA VAL A 595 -19.58 -18.46 25.02
C VAL A 595 -19.12 -18.65 23.56
N ILE A 596 -18.68 -17.58 22.94
CA ILE A 596 -18.04 -17.60 21.61
C ILE A 596 -16.53 -17.46 21.83
N SER A 597 -15.76 -18.42 21.33
CA SER A 597 -14.30 -18.39 21.45
C SER A 597 -13.67 -17.37 20.48
N ASP A 598 -12.48 -16.89 20.80
CA ASP A 598 -11.71 -16.01 19.93
C ASP A 598 -11.39 -16.67 18.58
N GLU A 599 -11.14 -18.00 18.57
CA GLU A 599 -10.93 -18.76 17.34
C GLU A 599 -12.20 -18.76 16.47
N GLU A 600 -13.38 -18.98 17.06
CA GLU A 600 -14.65 -18.93 16.32
C GLU A 600 -14.91 -17.54 15.74
N ILE A 601 -14.68 -16.48 16.50
CA ILE A 601 -14.81 -15.11 16.01
C ILE A 601 -13.92 -14.88 14.78
N LEU A 602 -12.65 -15.26 14.88
CA LEU A 602 -11.70 -15.08 13.80
C LEU A 602 -12.08 -15.89 12.56
N GLU A 603 -12.39 -17.18 12.73
CA GLU A 603 -12.76 -18.07 11.64
C GLU A 603 -14.04 -17.59 10.95
N ARG A 604 -15.08 -17.22 11.70
CA ARG A 604 -16.33 -16.72 11.11
C ARG A 604 -16.12 -15.42 10.35
N CYS A 605 -15.31 -14.51 10.88
CA CYS A 605 -14.96 -13.27 10.18
C CYS A 605 -14.17 -13.53 8.88
N LEU A 606 -13.16 -14.39 8.92
CA LEU A 606 -12.27 -14.61 7.78
C LEU A 606 -12.84 -15.57 6.75
N TYR A 607 -13.44 -16.69 7.19
CA TYR A 607 -13.87 -17.72 6.25
C TYR A 607 -15.14 -17.33 5.48
N SER A 608 -16.01 -16.50 6.07
CA SER A 608 -17.12 -15.91 5.32
C SER A 608 -16.63 -14.99 4.19
N MET A 609 -15.57 -14.21 4.44
CA MET A 609 -14.93 -13.37 3.42
C MET A 609 -14.24 -14.21 2.33
N ILE A 610 -13.44 -15.20 2.73
CA ILE A 610 -12.70 -16.08 1.81
C ILE A 610 -13.67 -16.84 0.91
N ASN A 611 -14.74 -17.37 1.49
CA ASN A 611 -15.78 -18.07 0.74
C ASN A 611 -16.46 -17.18 -0.30
N GLU A 612 -16.74 -15.93 0.07
CA GLU A 612 -17.27 -14.95 -0.89
C GLU A 612 -16.23 -14.54 -1.94
N GLY A 613 -14.95 -14.42 -1.56
CA GLY A 613 -13.86 -14.20 -2.51
C GLY A 613 -13.74 -15.31 -3.57
N ALA A 614 -13.94 -16.57 -3.16
CA ALA A 614 -13.99 -17.70 -4.09
C ALA A 614 -15.15 -17.57 -5.09
N ARG A 615 -16.35 -17.16 -4.64
CA ARG A 615 -17.50 -16.90 -5.53
C ARG A 615 -17.24 -15.75 -6.49
N ILE A 616 -16.65 -14.67 -6.01
CA ILE A 616 -16.27 -13.51 -6.82
C ILE A 616 -15.33 -13.92 -7.97
N LEU A 617 -14.40 -14.83 -7.72
CA LEU A 617 -13.52 -15.39 -8.76
C LEU A 617 -14.29 -16.28 -9.75
N GLU A 618 -15.19 -17.14 -9.27
CA GLU A 618 -16.03 -17.99 -10.13
C GLU A 618 -16.92 -17.18 -11.07
N GLU A 619 -17.48 -16.11 -10.56
CA GLU A 619 -18.36 -15.21 -11.31
C GLU A 619 -17.58 -14.27 -12.25
N GLY A 620 -16.24 -14.24 -12.16
CA GLY A 620 -15.39 -13.36 -12.96
C GLY A 620 -15.51 -11.87 -12.61
N VAL A 621 -16.03 -11.55 -11.42
CA VAL A 621 -16.08 -10.17 -10.90
C VAL A 621 -14.69 -9.68 -10.57
N ALA A 622 -13.83 -10.50 -9.97
CA ALA A 622 -12.39 -10.32 -9.97
C ALA A 622 -11.76 -11.34 -10.92
N SER A 623 -10.76 -10.92 -11.68
CA SER A 623 -10.11 -11.79 -12.67
C SER A 623 -9.11 -12.74 -12.04
N ARG A 624 -8.54 -12.35 -10.89
CA ARG A 624 -7.42 -13.05 -10.23
C ARG A 624 -7.52 -12.90 -8.72
N PRO A 625 -6.98 -13.84 -7.95
CA PRO A 625 -6.91 -13.74 -6.49
C PRO A 625 -6.08 -12.54 -6.02
N GLU A 626 -5.04 -12.14 -6.78
CA GLU A 626 -4.23 -10.95 -6.51
C GLU A 626 -5.05 -9.65 -6.56
N ASP A 627 -6.10 -9.61 -7.38
CA ASP A 627 -7.00 -8.45 -7.46
C ASP A 627 -7.76 -8.30 -6.13
N ILE A 628 -8.27 -9.39 -5.57
CA ILE A 628 -8.96 -9.43 -4.27
C ILE A 628 -7.99 -9.07 -3.14
N ASP A 629 -6.80 -9.67 -3.12
CA ASP A 629 -5.79 -9.39 -2.09
C ASP A 629 -5.40 -7.92 -2.12
N THR A 630 -5.15 -7.36 -3.31
CA THR A 630 -4.79 -5.94 -3.50
C THR A 630 -5.89 -5.00 -3.00
N ILE A 631 -7.15 -5.29 -3.28
CA ILE A 631 -8.31 -4.53 -2.80
C ILE A 631 -8.33 -4.52 -1.28
N TRP A 632 -8.21 -5.68 -0.65
CA TRP A 632 -8.27 -5.78 0.81
C TRP A 632 -7.07 -5.16 1.53
N LEU A 633 -5.89 -5.25 0.94
CA LEU A 633 -4.66 -4.64 1.46
C LEU A 633 -4.71 -3.10 1.43
N ASN A 634 -5.33 -2.51 0.40
CA ASN A 634 -5.29 -1.06 0.17
C ASN A 634 -6.57 -0.31 0.52
N GLY A 635 -7.71 -1.00 0.67
CA GLY A 635 -9.01 -0.39 0.95
C GLY A 635 -9.60 -0.76 2.31
N TYR A 636 -9.31 -1.96 2.80
CA TYR A 636 -10.01 -2.54 3.97
C TYR A 636 -9.08 -2.89 5.13
N GLY A 637 -7.80 -2.53 5.03
CA GLY A 637 -6.83 -2.69 6.10
C GLY A 637 -6.48 -4.13 6.46
N PHE A 638 -6.65 -5.09 5.51
CA PHE A 638 -6.16 -6.44 5.74
C PHE A 638 -4.66 -6.41 6.01
N PRO A 639 -4.14 -7.13 7.04
CA PRO A 639 -2.74 -7.02 7.42
C PRO A 639 -1.79 -7.44 6.28
N ARG A 640 -0.93 -6.53 5.83
CA ARG A 640 0.00 -6.79 4.71
C ARG A 640 0.89 -7.99 4.97
N PHE A 641 1.32 -8.20 6.21
CA PHE A 641 2.14 -9.35 6.62
C PHE A 641 1.38 -10.70 6.65
N ARG A 642 0.08 -10.68 6.29
CA ARG A 642 -0.76 -11.86 6.02
C ARG A 642 -1.00 -12.08 4.52
N GLY A 643 -0.65 -11.13 3.64
CA GLY A 643 -0.65 -11.25 2.18
C GLY A 643 -1.97 -10.95 1.48
N GLY A 644 -3.06 -10.79 2.19
CA GLY A 644 -4.42 -10.66 1.65
C GLY A 644 -5.29 -11.88 1.95
N PRO A 645 -6.63 -11.78 1.77
CA PRO A 645 -7.55 -12.84 2.17
C PRO A 645 -7.38 -14.15 1.37
N MET A 646 -7.09 -14.08 0.07
CA MET A 646 -6.95 -15.27 -0.78
C MET A 646 -5.60 -15.94 -0.57
N PHE A 647 -4.51 -15.14 -0.43
CA PHE A 647 -3.21 -15.67 -0.04
C PHE A 647 -3.24 -16.30 1.35
N HIS A 648 -3.93 -15.68 2.30
CA HIS A 648 -4.10 -16.23 3.64
C HIS A 648 -4.89 -17.55 3.62
N ALA A 649 -5.89 -17.66 2.74
CA ALA A 649 -6.62 -18.91 2.52
C ALA A 649 -5.70 -20.05 2.06
N ASP A 650 -4.75 -19.76 1.16
CA ASP A 650 -3.77 -20.76 0.71
C ASP A 650 -2.83 -21.20 1.84
N GLN A 651 -2.52 -20.30 2.80
CA GLN A 651 -1.71 -20.67 3.98
C GLN A 651 -2.46 -21.57 4.97
N ILE A 652 -3.80 -21.40 5.09
CA ILE A 652 -4.65 -22.25 5.94
C ILE A 652 -4.91 -23.60 5.25
N GLY A 653 -5.14 -23.58 3.94
CA GLY A 653 -5.54 -24.70 3.11
C GLY A 653 -7.06 -24.82 2.93
N ALA A 654 -7.48 -24.97 1.68
CA ALA A 654 -8.89 -25.01 1.29
C ALA A 654 -9.68 -26.13 1.99
N ALA A 655 -9.06 -27.29 2.23
CA ALA A 655 -9.70 -28.42 2.91
C ALA A 655 -10.12 -28.05 4.35
N ARG A 656 -9.23 -27.42 5.12
CA ARG A 656 -9.50 -26.94 6.48
C ARG A 656 -10.62 -25.91 6.48
N ILE A 657 -10.57 -24.95 5.56
CA ILE A 657 -11.59 -23.90 5.46
C ILE A 657 -12.96 -24.53 5.14
N CYS A 658 -13.04 -25.47 4.19
CA CYS A 658 -14.28 -26.19 3.87
C CYS A 658 -14.84 -27.00 5.04
N GLU A 659 -13.98 -27.65 5.81
CA GLU A 659 -14.36 -28.37 7.03
C GLU A 659 -15.03 -27.42 8.03
N ARG A 660 -14.40 -26.27 8.30
CA ARG A 660 -14.93 -25.28 9.25
C ARG A 660 -16.20 -24.59 8.74
N ILE A 661 -16.31 -24.32 7.44
CA ILE A 661 -17.55 -23.79 6.83
C ILE A 661 -18.70 -24.78 7.06
N ARG A 662 -18.50 -26.08 6.85
CA ARG A 662 -19.52 -27.09 7.11
C ARG A 662 -19.88 -27.20 8.60
N HIS A 663 -18.90 -27.07 9.48
CA HIS A 663 -19.13 -27.00 10.92
C HIS A 663 -20.05 -25.82 11.27
N TYR A 664 -19.78 -24.62 10.75
CA TYR A 664 -20.62 -23.45 11.02
C TYR A 664 -22.00 -23.53 10.34
N ALA A 665 -22.15 -24.26 9.24
CA ALA A 665 -23.44 -24.50 8.59
C ALA A 665 -24.47 -25.13 9.54
N SER A 666 -24.04 -26.00 10.43
CA SER A 666 -24.93 -26.67 11.39
C SER A 666 -25.37 -25.80 12.57
N HIS A 667 -24.67 -24.71 12.85
CA HIS A 667 -24.89 -23.85 14.03
C HIS A 667 -25.36 -22.43 13.66
N ALA A 668 -24.77 -21.83 12.62
CA ALA A 668 -25.01 -20.45 12.24
C ALA A 668 -25.94 -20.30 11.02
N GLY A 669 -26.40 -21.41 10.42
CA GLY A 669 -27.33 -21.42 9.30
C GLY A 669 -26.69 -21.80 7.97
N ALA A 670 -27.18 -22.91 7.38
CA ALA A 670 -26.64 -23.50 6.14
C ALA A 670 -26.62 -22.50 4.96
N GLN A 671 -27.63 -21.61 4.87
CA GLN A 671 -27.73 -20.63 3.80
C GLN A 671 -26.55 -19.62 3.79
N TYR A 672 -25.90 -19.37 4.93
CA TYR A 672 -24.77 -18.45 5.05
C TYR A 672 -23.42 -19.16 4.91
N TRP A 673 -23.41 -20.48 5.17
CA TRP A 673 -22.20 -21.30 5.32
C TRP A 673 -22.14 -22.45 4.32
N THR A 674 -22.60 -22.23 3.06
CA THR A 674 -22.40 -23.16 1.94
C THR A 674 -21.05 -22.85 1.28
N PRO A 675 -20.10 -23.82 1.23
CA PRO A 675 -18.82 -23.60 0.56
C PRO A 675 -19.01 -23.28 -0.92
N ALA A 676 -18.23 -22.33 -1.43
CA ALA A 676 -18.19 -21.99 -2.84
C ALA A 676 -17.66 -23.19 -3.67
N PRO A 677 -18.19 -23.45 -4.88
CA PRO A 677 -17.72 -24.54 -5.73
C PRO A 677 -16.21 -24.49 -6.00
N LEU A 678 -15.64 -23.31 -6.29
CA LEU A 678 -14.19 -23.15 -6.48
C LEU A 678 -13.40 -23.56 -5.23
N LEU A 679 -13.87 -23.18 -4.04
CA LEU A 679 -13.22 -23.55 -2.78
C LEU A 679 -13.29 -25.07 -2.54
N LEU A 680 -14.43 -25.70 -2.90
CA LEU A 680 -14.57 -27.16 -2.86
C LEU A 680 -13.64 -27.86 -3.85
N ALA A 681 -13.49 -27.33 -5.06
CA ALA A 681 -12.57 -27.86 -6.06
C ALA A 681 -11.11 -27.79 -5.56
N GLN A 682 -10.70 -26.64 -5.02
CA GLN A 682 -9.36 -26.48 -4.41
C GLN A 682 -9.14 -27.45 -3.24
N ALA A 683 -10.16 -27.66 -2.41
CA ALA A 683 -10.08 -28.59 -1.28
C ALA A 683 -9.92 -30.06 -1.73
N ARG A 684 -10.61 -30.46 -2.80
CA ARG A 684 -10.55 -31.81 -3.36
C ARG A 684 -9.22 -32.09 -4.06
N ASP A 685 -8.77 -31.14 -4.86
CA ASP A 685 -7.63 -31.31 -5.78
C ASP A 685 -6.29 -30.95 -5.09
N GLY A 686 -6.31 -30.55 -3.82
CA GLY A 686 -5.13 -30.06 -3.09
C GLY A 686 -4.53 -28.79 -3.70
N GLY A 687 -5.36 -28.00 -4.40
CA GLY A 687 -4.98 -26.77 -5.08
C GLY A 687 -4.85 -25.57 -4.15
N ALA A 688 -4.49 -24.42 -4.75
CA ALA A 688 -4.41 -23.12 -4.12
C ALA A 688 -4.96 -22.06 -5.08
N PHE A 689 -5.42 -20.92 -4.56
CA PHE A 689 -5.90 -19.80 -5.38
C PHE A 689 -4.76 -19.18 -6.20
N HIS A 690 -3.61 -19.02 -5.55
CA HIS A 690 -2.37 -18.62 -6.22
C HIS A 690 -1.63 -19.91 -6.61
N GLY A 691 -1.44 -20.19 -7.87
CA GLY A 691 -0.75 -21.39 -8.33
C GLY A 691 0.52 -21.68 -7.53
N ARG A 692 0.84 -22.98 -7.33
CA ARG A 692 2.04 -23.43 -6.59
C ARG A 692 3.33 -22.98 -7.27
#